data_6ac9f87db62f96456526f2ad7b8703b5
#
_entry.id   6ac9f87db62f96456526f2ad7b8703b5
#
_cell.length_a   1.000
_cell.length_b   1.000
_cell.length_c   1.000
_cell.angle_alpha   90.00
_cell.angle_beta   90.00
_cell.angle_gamma   90.00
#
_symmetry.space_group_name_H-M   'P 1'
#
loop_
_entity.id
_entity.type
_entity.pdbx_description
1 polymer ?
#
loop_
_entity_poly.entity_id
_entity_poly.type
_entity_poly.pdbx_seq_one_letter_code
_entity_poly.pdbx_strand_id
1 'polypeptide(L)'
;METIVGSPKNPGGARSPSAPRTARRAVPTKHKRLKMIVRGAVQGVGFRPFVYRLAAELKLNGYVSNTTQGVFIEVEGRRNLLEQFQRRIETGKPPHAIVQSIESSFLDASGYDAFEICESKESGDKTAFILPDIATCIDCLREIFDPNNRRFRYPFTNCTNCGPRFSIVEALPYDRSNTSMKNFVMCRECEAEYHDPLDRRFHAQPNACPKCGPHLESWSKDGERIAMRDDALRVAANAVRAGQIVALKGLGGFQLIVDARNEAAVVRLRERKHREEKPFAVMYPSLAAIRADCDISELEERLLLSAESPIVLVGRARRARRTDGLAVRPYQLAESIAPRNPNLGVMLPYSPLHHVLMRELNFPIVATSGNLSDEPICTDEHDALLRLRGIADVFLVHDRPIVRYADDSVVRVICGREMMLRRARGYAPLPIAVGRPCHVPSQGVSQKRPTILAVGAHLKNSVALKIDDNIFVSQHIGDLETKEAYAAFCRTCADLPRLYDANIDVVACDMHPDYLSTKYGHEFQTAAVSSPLGRDSAVWKPPLLEMVQHHWAHVAACMAENQIEAPALGVVWDGTGYGLDGTIWGGEFLLAKRDGAFERVAHFRQFRLPGGDRAIKEPCRSALGLLYELFGEQAWDFSQQTVDLSEKDKSLLEQMLEKQINAPLTSSVGRLFDAVASLIGLRQRASFEGQAAMELEFARQLDVRDAYSFRIDQGTPMKIDWGPMIRELLADVGRKESSGVISAKFHNALAEMIVVVAKKIGEQNVVLTGGCFQNRYLTERAVARLREENLRVYWHQQIAPNDGGIALGQAVAASWRT
;
A
#
# COMPACT_ATOMS: atom_id res chain seq x y z
N MET A 1 20.27 -69.14 39.51
CA MET A 1 18.95 -69.17 38.94
C MET A 1 18.69 -67.82 38.42
N GLU A 2 19.25 -67.48 37.30
CA GLU A 2 18.77 -67.54 35.93
C GLU A 2 17.29 -67.22 35.76
N THR A 3 16.99 -66.06 35.25
CA THR A 3 15.94 -65.91 34.25
C THR A 3 16.27 -64.65 33.42
N ILE A 4 16.45 -64.94 32.15
CA ILE A 4 16.65 -64.01 30.99
C ILE A 4 15.33 -63.27 30.72
N VAL A 5 15.36 -61.97 30.61
CA VAL A 5 14.28 -61.15 30.01
C VAL A 5 14.81 -60.43 28.73
N GLY A 6 14.26 -60.85 27.60
CA GLY A 6 14.60 -60.33 26.28
C GLY A 6 14.09 -58.94 26.06
N SER A 7 14.91 -58.14 25.40
CA SER A 7 14.58 -56.82 24.87
C SER A 7 13.59 -56.88 23.68
N PRO A 8 12.60 -56.02 23.59
CA PRO A 8 11.77 -55.93 22.39
C PRO A 8 12.49 -55.15 21.29
N LYS A 9 12.53 -55.76 20.13
CA LYS A 9 12.98 -55.15 18.86
C LYS A 9 12.08 -53.99 18.46
N ASN A 10 12.73 -52.89 18.20
CA ASN A 10 12.13 -51.68 17.59
C ASN A 10 11.88 -51.94 16.08
N PRO A 11 10.66 -51.83 15.58
CA PRO A 11 10.43 -51.79 14.14
C PRO A 11 10.06 -50.38 13.72
N GLY A 12 10.78 -49.78 12.81
CA GLY A 12 10.30 -48.60 12.11
C GLY A 12 11.34 -47.56 11.76
N GLY A 13 12.29 -47.91 10.93
CA GLY A 13 13.00 -46.91 10.17
C GLY A 13 12.02 -46.19 9.23
N ALA A 14 11.78 -44.91 9.50
CA ALA A 14 11.05 -44.06 8.58
C ALA A 14 11.81 -43.98 7.25
N ARG A 15 11.24 -44.58 6.21
CA ARG A 15 11.72 -44.42 4.85
C ARG A 15 11.39 -43.02 4.39
N SER A 16 12.40 -42.29 3.95
CA SER A 16 12.25 -41.07 3.13
C SER A 16 11.26 -41.32 2.00
N PRO A 17 10.31 -40.42 1.70
CA PRO A 17 9.44 -40.58 0.56
C PRO A 17 10.30 -40.49 -0.72
N SER A 18 10.52 -41.64 -1.34
CA SER A 18 11.10 -41.73 -2.68
C SER A 18 10.14 -41.16 -3.69
N ALA A 19 10.67 -40.47 -4.70
CA ALA A 19 9.92 -40.04 -5.89
C ALA A 19 9.04 -41.21 -6.41
N PRO A 20 7.86 -40.90 -6.97
CA PRO A 20 6.93 -41.95 -7.41
C PRO A 20 7.64 -42.91 -8.38
N ARG A 21 7.67 -44.19 -8.01
CA ARG A 21 8.16 -45.28 -8.86
C ARG A 21 7.05 -45.63 -9.87
N THR A 22 6.91 -44.81 -10.92
CA THR A 22 6.21 -45.25 -12.13
C THR A 22 7.08 -46.25 -12.89
N ALA A 23 6.47 -47.33 -13.39
CA ALA A 23 7.18 -48.37 -14.17
C ALA A 23 7.82 -47.71 -15.39
N ARG A 24 9.15 -47.85 -15.54
CA ARG A 24 9.90 -47.31 -16.67
C ARG A 24 9.57 -48.14 -17.94
N ARG A 25 8.80 -47.55 -18.85
CA ARG A 25 8.60 -48.06 -20.23
C ARG A 25 9.81 -47.69 -21.09
N ALA A 26 10.16 -48.55 -22.07
CA ALA A 26 11.20 -48.24 -23.08
C ALA A 26 10.83 -46.97 -23.87
N VAL A 27 11.63 -45.91 -23.72
CA VAL A 27 11.35 -44.57 -24.30
C VAL A 27 11.80 -44.54 -25.78
N PRO A 28 10.96 -44.07 -26.73
CA PRO A 28 11.36 -43.88 -28.10
C PRO A 28 12.53 -42.88 -28.20
N THR A 29 13.53 -43.13 -29.01
CA THR A 29 14.77 -42.31 -29.20
C THR A 29 14.52 -40.84 -29.67
N LYS A 30 13.25 -40.47 -30.00
CA LYS A 30 12.83 -39.13 -30.45
C LYS A 30 12.17 -38.28 -29.34
N HIS A 31 12.01 -38.82 -28.12
CA HIS A 31 11.43 -38.05 -27.00
C HIS A 31 12.56 -37.41 -26.19
N LYS A 32 12.29 -36.17 -25.74
CA LYS A 32 13.14 -35.41 -24.82
C LYS A 32 12.32 -35.04 -23.61
N ARG A 33 12.99 -34.62 -22.54
CA ARG A 33 12.40 -34.07 -21.35
C ARG A 33 12.77 -32.58 -21.25
N LEU A 34 11.77 -31.74 -21.01
CA LEU A 34 11.96 -30.33 -20.72
C LEU A 34 11.72 -30.12 -19.21
N LYS A 35 12.76 -29.66 -18.54
CA LYS A 35 12.72 -29.22 -17.14
C LYS A 35 12.58 -27.71 -17.12
N MET A 36 11.64 -27.18 -16.31
CA MET A 36 11.43 -25.74 -16.16
C MET A 36 11.27 -25.38 -14.68
N ILE A 37 11.78 -24.21 -14.30
CA ILE A 37 11.53 -23.53 -13.04
C ILE A 37 10.94 -22.17 -13.38
N VAL A 38 9.71 -21.95 -12.97
CA VAL A 38 8.98 -20.69 -13.20
C VAL A 38 8.90 -19.92 -11.89
N ARG A 39 9.51 -18.73 -11.83
CA ARG A 39 9.57 -17.87 -10.66
C ARG A 39 8.62 -16.69 -10.79
N GLY A 40 8.19 -16.14 -9.65
CA GLY A 40 7.31 -14.99 -9.55
C GLY A 40 6.02 -15.29 -8.77
N ALA A 41 4.96 -14.51 -9.03
CA ALA A 41 3.63 -14.74 -8.45
C ALA A 41 2.88 -15.82 -9.27
N VAL A 42 3.31 -17.07 -9.13
CA VAL A 42 2.81 -18.24 -9.90
C VAL A 42 2.10 -19.26 -9.01
N GLN A 43 2.03 -19.03 -7.70
CA GLN A 43 1.28 -19.87 -6.77
C GLN A 43 -0.04 -19.19 -6.37
N GLY A 44 -1.09 -19.96 -6.16
CA GLY A 44 -2.41 -19.44 -5.77
C GLY A 44 -3.20 -18.72 -6.87
N VAL A 45 -2.76 -18.81 -8.12
CA VAL A 45 -3.40 -18.18 -9.32
C VAL A 45 -3.88 -19.20 -10.34
N GLY A 46 -4.01 -20.47 -9.97
CA GLY A 46 -4.39 -21.52 -10.92
C GLY A 46 -3.28 -21.91 -11.91
N PHE A 47 -2.01 -21.64 -11.59
CA PHE A 47 -0.90 -21.93 -12.50
C PHE A 47 -0.67 -23.45 -12.66
N ARG A 48 -0.68 -24.25 -11.57
CA ARG A 48 -0.58 -25.72 -11.65
C ARG A 48 -1.72 -26.32 -12.50
N PRO A 49 -3.01 -25.97 -12.27
CA PRO A 49 -4.12 -26.38 -13.17
C PRO A 49 -3.92 -25.98 -14.62
N PHE A 50 -3.40 -24.78 -14.88
CA PHE A 50 -3.09 -24.33 -16.23
C PHE A 50 -2.04 -25.20 -16.91
N VAL A 51 -0.92 -25.48 -16.22
CA VAL A 51 0.15 -26.36 -16.69
C VAL A 51 -0.38 -27.74 -16.98
N TYR A 52 -1.22 -28.31 -16.10
CA TYR A 52 -1.85 -29.62 -16.27
C TYR A 52 -2.71 -29.67 -17.55
N ARG A 53 -3.63 -28.71 -17.72
CA ARG A 53 -4.49 -28.65 -18.92
C ARG A 53 -3.67 -28.49 -20.20
N LEU A 54 -2.62 -27.67 -20.17
CA LEU A 54 -1.72 -27.48 -21.31
C LEU A 54 -0.95 -28.76 -21.67
N ALA A 55 -0.45 -29.48 -20.68
CA ALA A 55 0.22 -30.76 -20.88
C ALA A 55 -0.74 -31.82 -21.44
N ALA A 56 -1.97 -31.91 -20.91
CA ALA A 56 -3.01 -32.81 -21.39
C ALA A 56 -3.42 -32.51 -22.84
N GLU A 57 -3.60 -31.23 -23.20
CA GLU A 57 -3.91 -30.78 -24.57
C GLU A 57 -2.83 -31.20 -25.57
N LEU A 58 -1.57 -31.01 -25.17
CA LEU A 58 -0.40 -31.36 -26.00
C LEU A 58 0.01 -32.82 -25.88
N LYS A 59 -0.73 -33.63 -25.10
CA LYS A 59 -0.45 -35.05 -24.83
C LYS A 59 0.99 -35.30 -24.37
N LEU A 60 1.42 -34.45 -23.42
CA LEU A 60 2.74 -34.56 -22.78
C LEU A 60 2.60 -35.26 -21.44
N ASN A 61 3.58 -36.09 -21.09
CA ASN A 61 3.66 -36.73 -19.79
C ASN A 61 4.68 -36.02 -18.91
N GLY A 62 4.57 -36.16 -17.58
CA GLY A 62 5.48 -35.51 -16.66
C GLY A 62 4.80 -35.11 -15.35
N TYR A 63 5.25 -33.98 -14.75
CA TYR A 63 4.62 -33.47 -13.55
C TYR A 63 4.85 -31.98 -13.33
N VAL A 64 4.01 -31.38 -12.50
CA VAL A 64 4.14 -30.04 -11.99
C VAL A 64 4.01 -30.03 -10.46
N SER A 65 4.85 -29.26 -9.77
CA SER A 65 4.79 -29.10 -8.32
C SER A 65 5.10 -27.66 -7.91
N ASN A 66 4.52 -27.19 -6.79
CA ASN A 66 5.00 -25.99 -6.15
C ASN A 66 6.31 -26.28 -5.41
N THR A 67 7.16 -25.28 -5.36
CA THR A 67 8.37 -25.27 -4.54
C THR A 67 8.46 -23.95 -3.80
N THR A 68 9.37 -23.84 -2.86
CA THR A 68 9.65 -22.57 -2.16
C THR A 68 10.14 -21.46 -3.11
N GLN A 69 10.60 -21.82 -4.32
CA GLN A 69 11.12 -20.88 -5.32
C GLN A 69 10.10 -20.50 -6.42
N GLY A 70 8.97 -21.19 -6.52
CA GLY A 70 7.98 -20.99 -7.58
C GLY A 70 7.31 -22.28 -8.00
N VAL A 71 7.17 -22.51 -9.32
CA VAL A 71 6.61 -23.72 -9.89
C VAL A 71 7.66 -24.49 -10.66
N PHE A 72 7.81 -25.75 -10.30
CA PHE A 72 8.71 -26.71 -10.98
C PHE A 72 7.89 -27.59 -11.92
N ILE A 73 8.38 -27.75 -13.16
CA ILE A 73 7.71 -28.50 -14.22
C ILE A 73 8.72 -29.45 -14.89
N GLU A 74 8.36 -30.70 -15.07
CA GLU A 74 9.04 -31.60 -16.02
C GLU A 74 8.01 -32.18 -16.97
N VAL A 75 8.29 -32.08 -18.28
CA VAL A 75 7.44 -32.63 -19.34
C VAL A 75 8.26 -33.42 -20.35
N GLU A 76 7.68 -34.52 -20.83
CA GLU A 76 8.30 -35.37 -21.84
C GLU A 76 7.43 -35.46 -23.08
N GLY A 77 8.10 -35.43 -24.25
CA GLY A 77 7.43 -35.54 -25.52
C GLY A 77 8.39 -35.28 -26.71
N ARG A 78 7.81 -35.07 -27.88
CA ARG A 78 8.54 -34.62 -29.05
C ARG A 78 9.03 -33.20 -28.89
N ARG A 79 10.24 -32.87 -29.32
CA ARG A 79 10.87 -31.57 -29.13
C ARG A 79 9.98 -30.39 -29.56
N ASN A 80 9.34 -30.49 -30.70
CA ASN A 80 8.45 -29.43 -31.22
C ASN A 80 7.25 -29.14 -30.28
N LEU A 81 6.68 -30.18 -29.63
CA LEU A 81 5.60 -30.02 -28.65
C LEU A 81 6.10 -29.43 -27.35
N LEU A 82 7.33 -29.78 -26.93
CA LEU A 82 7.97 -29.20 -25.74
C LEU A 82 8.26 -27.70 -25.94
N GLU A 83 8.73 -27.30 -27.12
CA GLU A 83 8.94 -25.90 -27.49
C GLU A 83 7.62 -25.11 -27.60
N GLN A 84 6.54 -25.76 -28.07
CA GLN A 84 5.21 -25.19 -28.06
C GLN A 84 4.69 -25.03 -26.64
N PHE A 85 4.87 -26.01 -25.76
CA PHE A 85 4.52 -25.98 -24.36
C PHE A 85 5.23 -24.80 -23.66
N GLN A 86 6.56 -24.69 -23.82
CA GLN A 86 7.35 -23.60 -23.24
C GLN A 86 6.80 -22.23 -23.66
N ARG A 87 6.57 -21.98 -24.94
CA ARG A 87 6.01 -20.70 -25.42
C ARG A 87 4.64 -20.40 -24.80
N ARG A 88 3.76 -21.41 -24.70
CA ARG A 88 2.42 -21.24 -24.13
C ARG A 88 2.42 -21.04 -22.63
N ILE A 89 3.42 -21.51 -21.91
CA ILE A 89 3.63 -21.16 -20.49
C ILE A 89 3.82 -19.65 -20.32
N GLU A 90 4.54 -18.99 -21.22
CA GLU A 90 4.76 -17.54 -21.19
C GLU A 90 3.54 -16.74 -21.65
N THR A 91 2.94 -17.12 -22.77
CA THR A 91 1.91 -16.31 -23.45
C THR A 91 0.48 -16.60 -22.98
N GLY A 92 0.22 -17.79 -22.48
CA GLY A 92 -1.12 -18.26 -22.06
C GLY A 92 -1.34 -18.37 -20.56
N LYS A 93 -0.45 -17.78 -19.76
CA LYS A 93 -0.50 -17.86 -18.30
C LYS A 93 -1.83 -17.32 -17.72
N PRO A 94 -2.25 -17.78 -16.53
CA PRO A 94 -3.43 -17.24 -15.86
C PRO A 94 -3.34 -15.72 -15.68
N PRO A 95 -4.47 -14.98 -15.69
CA PRO A 95 -4.49 -13.51 -15.70
C PRO A 95 -3.72 -12.84 -14.54
N HIS A 96 -3.74 -13.46 -13.37
CA HIS A 96 -3.08 -12.94 -12.17
C HIS A 96 -1.67 -13.50 -11.95
N ALA A 97 -1.18 -14.37 -12.86
CA ALA A 97 0.17 -14.89 -12.76
C ALA A 97 1.21 -13.87 -13.24
N ILE A 98 2.16 -13.54 -12.37
CA ILE A 98 3.31 -12.72 -12.71
C ILE A 98 4.51 -13.64 -12.82
N VAL A 99 4.98 -13.87 -14.06
CA VAL A 99 6.19 -14.64 -14.33
C VAL A 99 7.37 -13.67 -14.37
N GLN A 100 8.29 -13.83 -13.44
CA GLN A 100 9.50 -13.02 -13.35
C GLN A 100 10.64 -13.63 -14.18
N SER A 101 10.82 -14.95 -14.08
CA SER A 101 11.83 -15.67 -14.85
C SER A 101 11.40 -17.10 -15.13
N ILE A 102 11.90 -17.65 -16.23
CA ILE A 102 11.77 -19.06 -16.59
C ILE A 102 13.17 -19.61 -16.88
N GLU A 103 13.61 -20.54 -16.06
CA GLU A 103 14.79 -21.34 -16.32
C GLU A 103 14.35 -22.65 -16.98
N SER A 104 14.93 -23.01 -18.10
CA SER A 104 14.57 -24.22 -18.82
C SER A 104 15.80 -24.99 -19.31
N SER A 105 15.71 -26.31 -19.33
CA SER A 105 16.75 -27.21 -19.87
C SER A 105 16.14 -28.44 -20.49
N PHE A 106 16.70 -28.84 -21.63
CA PHE A 106 16.34 -30.08 -22.31
C PHE A 106 17.25 -31.22 -21.82
N LEU A 107 16.62 -32.29 -21.38
CA LEU A 107 17.27 -33.49 -20.84
C LEU A 107 16.82 -34.73 -21.62
N ASP A 108 17.46 -35.86 -21.37
CA ASP A 108 17.00 -37.14 -21.90
C ASP A 108 15.73 -37.59 -21.17
N ALA A 109 14.83 -38.25 -21.89
CA ALA A 109 13.57 -38.72 -21.36
C ALA A 109 13.76 -39.72 -20.22
N SER A 110 12.89 -39.64 -19.19
CA SER A 110 12.87 -40.55 -18.03
C SER A 110 11.79 -41.63 -18.12
N GLY A 111 10.79 -41.46 -19.03
CA GLY A 111 9.70 -42.38 -19.26
C GLY A 111 8.54 -42.20 -18.29
N TYR A 112 7.95 -40.99 -18.23
CA TYR A 112 6.70 -40.73 -17.52
C TYR A 112 5.51 -41.35 -18.27
N ASP A 113 4.61 -42.01 -17.55
CA ASP A 113 3.41 -42.64 -18.09
C ASP A 113 2.20 -41.69 -18.19
N ALA A 114 2.15 -40.67 -17.35
CA ALA A 114 1.07 -39.69 -17.29
C ALA A 114 1.61 -38.30 -16.91
N PHE A 115 0.75 -37.27 -16.99
CA PHE A 115 1.03 -35.96 -16.40
C PHE A 115 0.33 -35.83 -15.04
N GLU A 116 1.10 -35.49 -14.01
CA GLU A 116 0.58 -35.44 -12.65
C GLU A 116 0.88 -34.08 -11.96
N ILE A 117 0.04 -33.71 -11.02
CA ILE A 117 0.32 -32.64 -10.08
C ILE A 117 0.84 -33.24 -8.79
N CYS A 118 2.13 -33.02 -8.52
CA CYS A 118 2.76 -33.52 -7.31
C CYS A 118 2.59 -32.58 -6.13
N GLU A 119 2.69 -33.13 -4.93
CA GLU A 119 2.76 -32.37 -3.69
C GLU A 119 3.89 -31.36 -3.71
N SER A 120 3.70 -30.26 -2.97
CA SER A 120 4.69 -29.19 -2.87
C SER A 120 5.97 -29.66 -2.16
N LYS A 121 7.12 -29.16 -2.61
CA LYS A 121 8.42 -29.47 -1.99
C LYS A 121 8.88 -28.29 -1.14
N GLU A 122 9.24 -28.56 0.12
CA GLU A 122 9.69 -27.55 1.09
C GLU A 122 11.21 -27.31 1.07
N SER A 123 11.92 -27.75 0.03
CA SER A 123 13.38 -27.64 -0.06
C SER A 123 13.81 -26.45 -0.92
N GLY A 124 14.79 -25.69 -0.42
CA GLY A 124 15.40 -24.53 -1.12
C GLY A 124 14.96 -23.18 -0.57
N ASP A 125 15.58 -22.09 -1.05
CA ASP A 125 15.28 -20.71 -0.66
C ASP A 125 13.83 -20.33 -0.99
N LYS A 126 13.17 -19.61 -0.08
CA LYS A 126 11.78 -19.15 -0.25
C LYS A 126 11.73 -17.86 -1.06
N THR A 127 11.65 -17.96 -2.38
CA THR A 127 11.59 -16.81 -3.31
C THR A 127 10.26 -16.69 -4.07
N ALA A 128 9.29 -17.57 -3.79
CA ALA A 128 7.95 -17.48 -4.40
C ALA A 128 7.20 -16.24 -3.89
N PHE A 129 6.58 -15.49 -4.80
CA PHE A 129 5.84 -14.28 -4.41
C PHE A 129 4.50 -14.65 -3.77
N ILE A 130 4.20 -13.97 -2.68
CA ILE A 130 2.87 -14.02 -2.07
C ILE A 130 1.98 -13.01 -2.78
N LEU A 131 0.83 -13.51 -3.21
CA LEU A 131 -0.18 -12.66 -3.83
C LEU A 131 -0.93 -11.84 -2.79
N PRO A 132 -1.37 -10.62 -3.14
CA PRO A 132 -2.35 -9.88 -2.36
C PRO A 132 -3.71 -10.59 -2.37
N ASP A 133 -4.60 -10.15 -1.50
CA ASP A 133 -6.00 -10.52 -1.57
C ASP A 133 -6.64 -9.97 -2.84
N ILE A 134 -7.37 -10.81 -3.57
CA ILE A 134 -7.91 -10.52 -4.89
C ILE A 134 -9.43 -10.37 -4.83
N ALA A 135 -9.99 -9.34 -5.46
CA ALA A 135 -11.43 -9.11 -5.52
C ALA A 135 -12.18 -10.29 -6.18
N THR A 136 -13.46 -10.44 -5.83
CA THR A 136 -14.33 -11.53 -6.31
C THR A 136 -14.45 -11.52 -7.82
N CYS A 137 -14.13 -12.61 -8.48
CA CYS A 137 -14.25 -12.75 -9.93
C CYS A 137 -15.70 -12.93 -10.40
N ILE A 138 -15.94 -12.65 -11.67
CA ILE A 138 -17.29 -12.69 -12.25
C ILE A 138 -17.95 -14.08 -12.13
N ASP A 139 -17.20 -15.17 -12.19
CA ASP A 139 -17.75 -16.52 -12.07
C ASP A 139 -18.22 -16.79 -10.63
N CYS A 140 -17.44 -16.36 -9.64
CA CYS A 140 -17.88 -16.45 -8.24
C CYS A 140 -19.08 -15.54 -7.97
N LEU A 141 -19.16 -14.35 -8.61
CA LEU A 141 -20.34 -13.48 -8.53
C LEU A 141 -21.59 -14.16 -9.09
N ARG A 142 -21.51 -14.84 -10.24
CA ARG A 142 -22.64 -15.60 -10.81
C ARG A 142 -23.12 -16.65 -9.83
N GLU A 143 -22.22 -17.41 -9.23
CA GLU A 143 -22.57 -18.49 -8.29
C GLU A 143 -23.25 -17.98 -7.01
N ILE A 144 -22.77 -16.89 -6.41
CA ILE A 144 -23.39 -16.35 -5.18
C ILE A 144 -24.77 -15.73 -5.42
N PHE A 145 -25.12 -15.44 -6.66
CA PHE A 145 -26.43 -14.89 -7.03
C PHE A 145 -27.33 -15.86 -7.80
N ASP A 146 -26.87 -17.09 -8.08
CA ASP A 146 -27.67 -18.15 -8.65
C ASP A 146 -28.36 -18.96 -7.55
N PRO A 147 -29.73 -18.90 -7.43
CA PRO A 147 -30.48 -19.64 -6.40
C PRO A 147 -30.31 -21.16 -6.49
N ASN A 148 -29.93 -21.70 -7.65
CA ASN A 148 -29.72 -23.13 -7.86
C ASN A 148 -28.30 -23.58 -7.47
N ASN A 149 -27.38 -22.65 -7.22
CA ASN A 149 -26.01 -22.95 -6.85
C ASN A 149 -25.90 -23.26 -5.35
N ARG A 150 -25.15 -24.30 -4.97
CA ARG A 150 -24.91 -24.66 -3.57
C ARG A 150 -24.21 -23.56 -2.75
N ARG A 151 -23.61 -22.57 -3.41
CA ARG A 151 -22.99 -21.37 -2.79
C ARG A 151 -23.84 -20.11 -2.90
N PHE A 152 -25.14 -20.28 -3.21
CA PHE A 152 -26.07 -19.14 -3.22
C PHE A 152 -25.97 -18.34 -1.92
N ARG A 153 -25.73 -17.03 -2.02
CA ARG A 153 -25.51 -16.07 -0.92
C ARG A 153 -24.39 -16.42 0.07
N TYR A 154 -23.46 -17.34 -0.30
CA TYR A 154 -22.38 -17.72 0.59
C TYR A 154 -21.24 -16.68 0.57
N PRO A 155 -20.96 -15.98 1.71
CA PRO A 155 -20.10 -14.81 1.76
C PRO A 155 -18.59 -15.10 1.73
N PHE A 156 -18.19 -16.37 1.59
CA PHE A 156 -16.80 -16.82 1.52
C PHE A 156 -16.50 -17.59 0.22
N THR A 157 -17.36 -17.46 -0.78
CA THR A 157 -17.16 -18.07 -2.09
C THR A 157 -15.90 -17.54 -2.76
N ASN A 158 -15.07 -18.43 -3.27
CA ASN A 158 -13.82 -18.10 -3.95
C ASN A 158 -13.41 -19.19 -4.94
N CYS A 159 -12.35 -18.94 -5.70
CA CYS A 159 -11.69 -19.90 -6.58
C CYS A 159 -10.20 -19.58 -6.73
N THR A 160 -9.51 -20.19 -7.68
CA THR A 160 -8.09 -19.88 -7.96
C THR A 160 -7.86 -18.46 -8.47
N ASN A 161 -8.89 -17.79 -9.02
CA ASN A 161 -8.79 -16.46 -9.61
C ASN A 161 -9.18 -15.31 -8.66
N CYS A 162 -9.69 -15.60 -7.45
CA CYS A 162 -10.17 -14.57 -6.52
C CYS A 162 -10.15 -15.02 -5.07
N GLY A 163 -10.35 -14.09 -4.15
CA GLY A 163 -10.47 -14.36 -2.71
C GLY A 163 -9.18 -14.10 -1.93
N PRO A 164 -9.15 -14.54 -0.67
CA PRO A 164 -8.04 -14.26 0.25
C PRO A 164 -6.75 -14.98 -0.14
N ARG A 165 -5.62 -14.31 0.09
CA ARG A 165 -4.26 -14.81 -0.08
C ARG A 165 -3.39 -14.32 1.08
N PHE A 166 -2.94 -13.06 1.05
CA PHE A 166 -2.07 -12.46 2.05
C PHE A 166 -2.68 -12.47 3.45
N SER A 167 -3.98 -12.22 3.54
CA SER A 167 -4.70 -12.19 4.82
C SER A 167 -4.83 -13.56 5.50
N ILE A 168 -4.64 -14.67 4.77
CA ILE A 168 -4.81 -16.03 5.33
C ILE A 168 -3.55 -16.88 5.35
N VAL A 169 -2.47 -16.49 4.62
CA VAL A 169 -1.25 -17.30 4.53
C VAL A 169 -0.45 -17.21 5.83
N GLU A 170 0.02 -18.35 6.34
CA GLU A 170 0.87 -18.45 7.53
C GLU A 170 2.33 -18.70 7.16
N ALA A 171 2.57 -19.50 6.12
CA ALA A 171 3.90 -19.88 5.65
C ALA A 171 3.91 -20.20 4.16
N LEU A 172 5.10 -20.26 3.55
CA LEU A 172 5.33 -20.78 2.20
C LEU A 172 5.81 -22.23 2.28
N PRO A 173 5.47 -23.09 1.29
CA PRO A 173 4.70 -22.82 0.07
C PRO A 173 3.21 -22.58 0.35
N TYR A 174 2.52 -21.90 -0.61
CA TYR A 174 1.10 -21.59 -0.46
C TYR A 174 0.24 -22.85 -0.67
N ASP A 175 0.01 -23.55 0.40
CA ASP A 175 -0.86 -24.73 0.50
C ASP A 175 -1.85 -24.59 1.66
N ARG A 176 -3.00 -25.29 1.61
CA ARG A 176 -4.08 -25.14 2.60
C ARG A 176 -3.60 -25.34 4.04
N SER A 177 -2.70 -26.30 4.27
CA SER A 177 -2.08 -26.56 5.57
C SER A 177 -1.29 -25.37 6.12
N ASN A 178 -0.80 -24.51 5.24
CA ASN A 178 -0.04 -23.30 5.54
C ASN A 178 -0.91 -22.03 5.52
N THR A 179 -2.23 -22.17 5.68
CA THR A 179 -3.19 -21.05 5.75
C THR A 179 -4.13 -21.22 6.92
N SER A 180 -4.80 -20.14 7.35
CA SER A 180 -5.86 -20.21 8.37
C SER A 180 -7.05 -21.08 7.96
N MET A 181 -7.15 -21.47 6.69
CA MET A 181 -8.18 -22.38 6.19
C MET A 181 -7.95 -23.85 6.56
N LYS A 182 -6.79 -24.23 7.12
CA LYS A 182 -6.51 -25.57 7.65
C LYS A 182 -7.53 -26.03 8.70
N ASN A 183 -8.12 -25.06 9.42
CA ASN A 183 -9.10 -25.35 10.47
C ASN A 183 -10.49 -25.75 9.91
N PHE A 184 -10.73 -25.58 8.62
CA PHE A 184 -12.00 -25.89 7.93
C PHE A 184 -11.83 -27.12 7.06
N VAL A 185 -12.23 -28.29 7.60
CA VAL A 185 -12.19 -29.57 6.87
C VAL A 185 -13.19 -29.55 5.73
N MET A 186 -12.74 -29.80 4.51
CA MET A 186 -13.60 -29.79 3.33
C MET A 186 -14.66 -30.93 3.40
N CYS A 187 -15.87 -30.62 3.00
CA CYS A 187 -16.89 -31.65 2.75
C CYS A 187 -16.56 -32.38 1.44
N ARG A 188 -17.20 -33.56 1.24
CA ARG A 188 -16.95 -34.41 0.08
C ARG A 188 -17.04 -33.68 -1.26
N GLU A 189 -18.02 -32.78 -1.39
CA GLU A 189 -18.26 -32.02 -2.62
C GLU A 189 -17.14 -30.97 -2.85
N CYS A 190 -16.69 -30.28 -1.79
CA CYS A 190 -15.57 -29.33 -1.89
C CYS A 190 -14.23 -30.03 -2.13
N GLU A 191 -14.05 -31.22 -1.56
CA GLU A 191 -12.89 -32.04 -1.78
C GLU A 191 -12.80 -32.55 -3.22
N ALA A 192 -13.95 -32.98 -3.79
CA ALA A 192 -14.04 -33.37 -5.18
C ALA A 192 -13.64 -32.23 -6.13
N GLU A 193 -14.18 -31.01 -5.94
CA GLU A 193 -13.77 -29.83 -6.71
C GLU A 193 -12.29 -29.49 -6.53
N TYR A 194 -11.76 -29.68 -5.33
CA TYR A 194 -10.37 -29.39 -5.01
C TYR A 194 -9.39 -30.33 -5.73
N HIS A 195 -9.80 -31.56 -5.98
CA HIS A 195 -9.00 -32.58 -6.65
C HIS A 195 -9.32 -32.77 -8.15
N ASP A 196 -10.37 -32.13 -8.67
CA ASP A 196 -10.72 -32.21 -10.08
C ASP A 196 -9.91 -31.19 -10.91
N PRO A 197 -8.96 -31.62 -11.80
CA PRO A 197 -8.15 -30.71 -12.62
C PRO A 197 -8.96 -29.84 -13.59
N LEU A 198 -10.19 -30.22 -13.87
CA LEU A 198 -11.09 -29.46 -14.75
C LEU A 198 -11.90 -28.42 -14.00
N ASP A 199 -12.03 -28.53 -12.68
CA ASP A 199 -12.74 -27.55 -11.86
C ASP A 199 -11.90 -26.29 -11.65
N ARG A 200 -12.56 -25.13 -11.64
CA ARG A 200 -11.91 -23.83 -11.38
C ARG A 200 -11.45 -23.66 -9.91
N ARG A 201 -11.83 -24.57 -9.02
CA ARG A 201 -11.39 -24.66 -7.63
C ARG A 201 -10.29 -25.70 -7.40
N PHE A 202 -9.78 -26.30 -8.46
CA PHE A 202 -8.68 -27.22 -8.38
C PHE A 202 -7.48 -26.59 -7.65
N HIS A 203 -7.12 -27.14 -6.49
CA HIS A 203 -6.12 -26.59 -5.57
C HIS A 203 -6.34 -25.11 -5.18
N ALA A 204 -7.60 -24.65 -5.13
CA ALA A 204 -7.93 -23.36 -4.53
C ALA A 204 -7.89 -23.48 -3.00
N GLN A 205 -6.81 -23.02 -2.39
CA GLN A 205 -6.56 -23.24 -0.95
C GLN A 205 -7.69 -22.74 -0.03
N PRO A 206 -8.37 -21.59 -0.31
CA PRO A 206 -9.49 -21.15 0.50
C PRO A 206 -10.84 -21.79 0.11
N ASN A 207 -10.89 -22.83 -0.75
CA ASN A 207 -12.13 -23.48 -1.17
C ASN A 207 -13.01 -23.90 0.02
N ALA A 208 -14.30 -23.51 0.00
CA ALA A 208 -15.28 -23.80 1.02
C ALA A 208 -16.72 -23.66 0.47
N CYS A 209 -17.71 -24.11 1.28
CA CYS A 209 -19.13 -23.89 1.02
C CYS A 209 -19.87 -23.69 2.36
N PRO A 210 -21.19 -23.37 2.36
CA PRO A 210 -21.96 -23.15 3.58
C PRO A 210 -21.94 -24.32 4.58
N LYS A 211 -21.60 -25.55 4.13
CA LYS A 211 -21.56 -26.74 4.97
C LYS A 211 -20.22 -26.90 5.71
N CYS A 212 -19.11 -26.55 5.08
CA CYS A 212 -17.77 -26.87 5.59
C CYS A 212 -16.84 -25.66 5.80
N GLY A 213 -17.27 -24.49 5.41
CA GLY A 213 -16.45 -23.28 5.51
C GLY A 213 -16.90 -22.31 6.60
N PRO A 214 -16.30 -21.13 6.63
CA PRO A 214 -16.59 -20.09 7.60
C PRO A 214 -18.07 -19.66 7.62
N HIS A 215 -18.53 -19.18 8.78
CA HIS A 215 -19.90 -18.75 9.01
C HIS A 215 -19.96 -17.32 9.55
N LEU A 216 -21.03 -16.61 9.21
CA LEU A 216 -21.35 -15.31 9.79
C LEU A 216 -22.11 -15.46 11.10
N GLU A 217 -21.84 -14.56 12.03
CA GLU A 217 -22.66 -14.28 13.20
C GLU A 217 -22.90 -12.76 13.31
N SER A 218 -24.06 -12.37 13.79
CA SER A 218 -24.31 -11.02 14.25
C SER A 218 -24.36 -10.97 15.76
N TRP A 219 -23.64 -10.02 16.36
CA TRP A 219 -23.59 -9.82 17.80
C TRP A 219 -24.09 -8.44 18.18
N SER A 220 -24.67 -8.32 19.36
CA SER A 220 -24.96 -7.02 19.98
C SER A 220 -23.65 -6.32 20.38
N LYS A 221 -23.74 -5.05 20.73
CA LYS A 221 -22.61 -4.29 21.31
C LYS A 221 -22.06 -4.89 22.61
N ASP A 222 -22.82 -5.76 23.27
CA ASP A 222 -22.42 -6.43 24.51
C ASP A 222 -21.89 -7.86 24.27
N GLY A 223 -21.79 -8.26 23.00
CA GLY A 223 -21.23 -9.56 22.58
C GLY A 223 -22.25 -10.70 22.56
N GLU A 224 -23.54 -10.42 22.73
CA GLU A 224 -24.57 -11.43 22.63
C GLU A 224 -24.86 -11.75 21.16
N ARG A 225 -24.90 -13.04 20.84
CA ARG A 225 -25.21 -13.50 19.48
C ARG A 225 -26.71 -13.31 19.17
N ILE A 226 -26.99 -12.51 18.14
CA ILE A 226 -28.36 -12.20 17.67
C ILE A 226 -28.83 -13.23 16.63
N ALA A 227 -28.00 -13.50 15.62
CA ALA A 227 -28.33 -14.40 14.51
C ALA A 227 -27.07 -15.05 13.91
N MET A 228 -27.28 -16.02 13.04
CA MET A 228 -26.20 -16.75 12.34
C MET A 228 -26.46 -16.79 10.83
N ARG A 229 -25.38 -17.02 10.06
CA ARG A 229 -25.41 -17.25 8.60
C ARG A 229 -26.09 -16.11 7.85
N ASP A 230 -27.04 -16.41 6.94
CA ASP A 230 -27.74 -15.41 6.14
C ASP A 230 -28.63 -14.48 6.99
N ASP A 231 -29.20 -14.96 8.09
CA ASP A 231 -29.98 -14.13 9.01
C ASP A 231 -29.07 -13.11 9.73
N ALA A 232 -27.81 -13.44 10.02
CA ALA A 232 -26.85 -12.49 10.57
C ALA A 232 -26.59 -11.33 9.60
N LEU A 233 -26.49 -11.61 8.31
CA LEU A 233 -26.32 -10.59 7.29
C LEU A 233 -27.57 -9.72 7.16
N ARG A 234 -28.78 -10.30 7.26
CA ARG A 234 -30.04 -9.55 7.27
C ARG A 234 -30.18 -8.64 8.47
N VAL A 235 -29.77 -9.11 9.65
CA VAL A 235 -29.71 -8.27 10.87
C VAL A 235 -28.82 -7.05 10.64
N ALA A 236 -27.61 -7.27 10.11
CA ALA A 236 -26.67 -6.17 9.82
C ALA A 236 -27.24 -5.21 8.75
N ALA A 237 -27.85 -5.71 7.69
CA ALA A 237 -28.48 -4.88 6.65
C ALA A 237 -29.63 -4.03 7.22
N ASN A 238 -30.45 -4.61 8.08
CA ASN A 238 -31.56 -3.90 8.74
C ASN A 238 -31.02 -2.84 9.72
N ALA A 239 -29.96 -3.13 10.45
CA ALA A 239 -29.30 -2.17 11.32
C ALA A 239 -28.79 -0.93 10.53
N VAL A 240 -28.12 -1.16 9.36
CA VAL A 240 -27.70 -0.07 8.46
C VAL A 240 -28.90 0.75 7.98
N ARG A 241 -30.00 0.10 7.53
CA ARG A 241 -31.25 0.79 7.14
C ARG A 241 -31.87 1.61 8.25
N ALA A 242 -31.76 1.14 9.49
CA ALA A 242 -32.20 1.87 10.70
C ALA A 242 -31.24 2.99 11.09
N GLY A 243 -30.19 3.25 10.34
CA GLY A 243 -29.19 4.27 10.62
C GLY A 243 -28.22 3.89 11.74
N GLN A 244 -28.15 2.63 12.14
CA GLN A 244 -27.16 2.14 13.12
C GLN A 244 -25.79 1.95 12.50
N ILE A 245 -24.74 1.96 13.32
CA ILE A 245 -23.37 1.71 12.92
C ILE A 245 -23.09 0.21 13.05
N VAL A 246 -22.65 -0.42 11.98
CA VAL A 246 -22.28 -1.85 11.97
C VAL A 246 -20.77 -2.00 11.86
N ALA A 247 -20.15 -2.77 12.76
CA ALA A 247 -18.78 -3.24 12.63
C ALA A 247 -18.78 -4.57 11.87
N LEU A 248 -18.27 -4.56 10.64
CA LEU A 248 -18.23 -5.70 9.74
C LEU A 248 -16.81 -6.26 9.68
N LYS A 249 -16.62 -7.53 10.04
CA LYS A 249 -15.35 -8.26 9.82
C LYS A 249 -15.22 -8.59 8.34
N GLY A 250 -14.34 -7.88 7.66
CA GLY A 250 -14.11 -8.01 6.21
C GLY A 250 -13.04 -9.03 5.84
N LEU A 251 -12.34 -8.76 4.74
CA LEU A 251 -11.28 -9.64 4.21
C LEU A 251 -9.97 -9.47 4.98
N GLY A 252 -9.51 -8.23 5.15
CA GLY A 252 -8.25 -7.88 5.80
C GLY A 252 -8.39 -7.21 7.17
N GLY A 253 -9.60 -7.06 7.71
CA GLY A 253 -9.89 -6.42 8.98
C GLY A 253 -11.33 -5.95 9.07
N PHE A 254 -11.66 -5.30 10.17
CA PHE A 254 -12.99 -4.74 10.39
C PHE A 254 -13.21 -3.43 9.64
N GLN A 255 -14.43 -3.19 9.23
CA GLN A 255 -14.92 -1.91 8.71
C GLN A 255 -16.12 -1.42 9.51
N LEU A 256 -16.21 -0.12 9.74
CA LEU A 256 -17.39 0.53 10.28
C LEU A 256 -18.23 1.04 9.12
N ILE A 257 -19.48 0.61 9.06
CA ILE A 257 -20.41 0.92 7.97
C ILE A 257 -21.68 1.60 8.47
N VAL A 258 -22.15 2.58 7.69
CA VAL A 258 -23.44 3.26 7.87
C VAL A 258 -24.04 3.61 6.51
N ASP A 259 -25.34 3.90 6.46
CA ASP A 259 -25.98 4.46 5.25
C ASP A 259 -25.37 5.82 4.89
N ALA A 260 -24.74 5.90 3.72
CA ALA A 260 -24.08 7.11 3.24
C ALA A 260 -25.04 8.27 2.92
N ARG A 261 -26.35 8.02 2.86
CA ARG A 261 -27.39 9.02 2.62
C ARG A 261 -27.95 9.63 3.93
N ASN A 262 -27.68 8.98 5.06
CA ASN A 262 -28.20 9.38 6.37
C ASN A 262 -27.22 10.28 7.09
N GLU A 263 -27.46 11.60 7.03
CA GLU A 263 -26.61 12.60 7.67
C GLU A 263 -26.42 12.35 9.16
N ALA A 264 -27.51 12.04 9.89
CA ALA A 264 -27.43 11.78 11.32
C ALA A 264 -26.59 10.55 11.69
N ALA A 265 -26.63 9.50 10.84
CA ALA A 265 -25.80 8.32 11.03
C ALA A 265 -24.31 8.61 10.74
N VAL A 266 -24.02 9.40 9.70
CA VAL A 266 -22.64 9.80 9.36
C VAL A 266 -22.05 10.70 10.42
N VAL A 267 -22.80 11.69 10.91
CA VAL A 267 -22.36 12.59 12.00
C VAL A 267 -22.09 11.78 13.27
N ARG A 268 -23.00 10.88 13.67
CA ARG A 268 -22.82 10.02 14.84
C ARG A 268 -21.57 9.11 14.70
N LEU A 269 -21.29 8.58 13.50
CA LEU A 269 -20.07 7.82 13.25
C LEU A 269 -18.83 8.70 13.45
N ARG A 270 -18.84 9.96 12.99
CA ARG A 270 -17.75 10.92 13.19
C ARG A 270 -17.48 11.18 14.67
N GLU A 271 -18.55 11.50 15.41
CA GLU A 271 -18.49 11.79 16.85
C GLU A 271 -17.92 10.61 17.63
N ARG A 272 -18.48 9.40 17.42
CA ARG A 272 -18.03 8.21 18.15
C ARG A 272 -16.62 7.75 17.78
N LYS A 273 -16.20 7.98 16.52
CA LYS A 273 -14.86 7.64 16.04
C LYS A 273 -13.83 8.75 16.30
N HIS A 274 -14.24 9.90 16.82
CA HIS A 274 -13.41 11.10 16.98
C HIS A 274 -12.70 11.49 15.66
N ARG A 275 -13.47 11.45 14.56
CA ARG A 275 -12.96 11.76 13.21
C ARG A 275 -13.71 12.97 12.66
N GLU A 276 -13.21 14.17 12.99
CA GLU A 276 -13.91 15.44 12.77
C GLU A 276 -14.20 15.72 11.27
N GLU A 277 -13.18 15.87 10.44
CA GLU A 277 -13.34 16.30 9.04
C GLU A 277 -12.68 15.36 8.02
N LYS A 278 -11.76 14.45 8.43
CA LYS A 278 -11.09 13.54 7.50
C LYS A 278 -12.13 12.74 6.68
N PRO A 279 -12.09 12.77 5.32
CA PRO A 279 -13.12 12.16 4.47
C PRO A 279 -13.32 10.68 4.73
N PHE A 280 -14.55 10.20 4.59
CA PHE A 280 -14.90 8.79 4.56
C PHE A 280 -14.91 8.25 3.12
N ALA A 281 -14.54 6.99 2.96
CA ALA A 281 -14.75 6.26 1.71
C ALA A 281 -16.19 5.78 1.62
N VAL A 282 -16.70 5.71 0.38
CA VAL A 282 -18.06 5.27 0.07
C VAL A 282 -18.00 4.04 -0.83
N MET A 283 -18.64 2.95 -0.38
CA MET A 283 -18.86 1.77 -1.19
C MET A 283 -20.20 1.88 -1.91
N TYR A 284 -20.17 1.81 -3.23
CA TYR A 284 -21.34 1.88 -4.09
C TYR A 284 -21.82 0.49 -4.52
N PRO A 285 -23.15 0.30 -4.73
CA PRO A 285 -23.66 -1.00 -5.17
C PRO A 285 -23.27 -1.37 -6.61
N SER A 286 -22.95 -0.39 -7.45
CA SER A 286 -22.57 -0.59 -8.84
C SER A 286 -21.79 0.58 -9.43
N LEU A 287 -21.07 0.33 -10.53
CA LEU A 287 -20.40 1.38 -11.30
C LEU A 287 -21.39 2.42 -11.87
N ALA A 288 -22.58 1.98 -12.27
CA ALA A 288 -23.63 2.90 -12.75
C ALA A 288 -24.06 3.91 -11.68
N ALA A 289 -24.11 3.45 -10.41
CA ALA A 289 -24.38 4.33 -9.28
C ALA A 289 -23.26 5.34 -9.03
N ILE A 290 -21.99 4.93 -9.17
CA ILE A 290 -20.85 5.87 -9.09
C ILE A 290 -20.92 6.93 -10.19
N ARG A 291 -21.20 6.53 -11.45
CA ARG A 291 -21.33 7.46 -12.59
C ARG A 291 -22.46 8.47 -12.43
N ALA A 292 -23.48 8.15 -11.64
CA ALA A 292 -24.58 9.08 -11.35
C ALA A 292 -24.15 10.23 -10.42
N ASP A 293 -23.26 9.94 -9.47
CA ASP A 293 -22.83 10.86 -8.42
C ASP A 293 -21.46 11.50 -8.68
N CYS A 294 -20.62 10.88 -9.51
CA CYS A 294 -19.22 11.25 -9.69
C CYS A 294 -18.84 11.40 -11.18
N ASP A 295 -17.92 12.32 -11.45
CA ASP A 295 -17.24 12.40 -12.73
C ASP A 295 -16.05 11.45 -12.72
N ILE A 296 -16.12 10.36 -13.50
CA ILE A 296 -15.07 9.35 -13.57
C ILE A 296 -14.51 9.22 -14.98
N SER A 297 -13.20 9.10 -15.10
CA SER A 297 -12.49 8.79 -16.34
C SER A 297 -12.46 7.29 -16.61
N GLU A 298 -12.12 6.90 -17.86
CA GLU A 298 -11.95 5.48 -18.22
C GLU A 298 -10.90 4.77 -17.38
N LEU A 299 -9.83 5.46 -17.00
CA LEU A 299 -8.79 4.89 -16.14
C LEU A 299 -9.30 4.67 -14.71
N GLU A 300 -10.03 5.64 -14.14
CA GLU A 300 -10.65 5.50 -12.81
C GLU A 300 -11.67 4.36 -12.80
N GLU A 301 -12.46 4.21 -13.86
CA GLU A 301 -13.38 3.09 -14.02
C GLU A 301 -12.62 1.74 -14.06
N ARG A 302 -11.53 1.65 -14.83
CA ARG A 302 -10.69 0.46 -14.90
C ARG A 302 -10.12 0.10 -13.53
N LEU A 303 -9.68 1.09 -12.74
CA LEU A 303 -9.17 0.87 -11.38
C LEU A 303 -10.26 0.36 -10.44
N LEU A 304 -11.47 0.91 -10.51
CA LEU A 304 -12.62 0.45 -9.73
C LEU A 304 -13.03 -1.00 -10.03
N LEU A 305 -12.85 -1.44 -11.28
CA LEU A 305 -13.16 -2.79 -11.75
C LEU A 305 -11.97 -3.76 -11.69
N SER A 306 -10.80 -3.28 -11.26
CA SER A 306 -9.59 -4.10 -11.19
C SER A 306 -9.67 -5.18 -10.11
N ALA A 307 -8.79 -6.17 -10.20
CA ALA A 307 -8.67 -7.22 -9.21
C ALA A 307 -8.18 -6.71 -7.84
N GLU A 308 -7.46 -5.61 -7.84
CA GLU A 308 -6.98 -4.88 -6.66
C GLU A 308 -8.12 -4.15 -5.96
N SER A 309 -9.10 -3.66 -6.74
CA SER A 309 -10.30 -2.94 -6.26
C SER A 309 -10.01 -1.89 -5.17
N PRO A 310 -9.18 -0.89 -5.45
CA PRO A 310 -8.82 0.14 -4.47
C PRO A 310 -9.95 1.13 -4.22
N ILE A 311 -9.78 1.97 -3.21
CA ILE A 311 -10.51 3.24 -3.08
C ILE A 311 -9.92 4.19 -4.12
N VAL A 312 -10.73 4.69 -5.03
CA VAL A 312 -10.33 5.66 -6.07
C VAL A 312 -10.84 7.04 -5.68
N LEU A 313 -9.95 8.04 -5.63
CA LEU A 313 -10.33 9.43 -5.40
C LEU A 313 -10.82 10.06 -6.70
N VAL A 314 -12.12 10.35 -6.77
CA VAL A 314 -12.81 10.89 -7.96
C VAL A 314 -13.48 12.22 -7.67
N GLY A 315 -13.71 13.05 -8.69
CA GLY A 315 -14.43 14.29 -8.56
C GLY A 315 -15.93 14.05 -8.33
N ARG A 316 -16.56 14.80 -7.41
CA ARG A 316 -18.03 14.87 -7.31
C ARG A 316 -18.62 15.52 -8.56
N ALA A 317 -19.68 14.93 -9.12
CA ALA A 317 -20.40 15.56 -10.22
C ALA A 317 -21.01 16.88 -9.77
N ARG A 318 -20.70 17.98 -10.45
CA ARG A 318 -21.21 19.31 -10.11
C ARG A 318 -22.71 19.47 -10.40
N ARG A 319 -23.30 18.59 -11.26
CA ARG A 319 -24.72 18.49 -11.59
C ARG A 319 -25.05 17.03 -11.85
N ALA A 320 -26.23 16.59 -11.41
CA ALA A 320 -26.78 15.31 -11.78
C ALA A 320 -26.81 15.16 -13.31
N ARG A 321 -25.97 14.27 -13.87
CA ARG A 321 -26.02 13.96 -15.31
C ARG A 321 -27.27 13.14 -15.59
N ARG A 322 -28.07 13.56 -16.57
CA ARG A 322 -29.04 12.69 -17.22
C ARG A 322 -28.28 11.66 -18.05
N THR A 323 -28.27 10.41 -17.60
CA THR A 323 -27.78 9.30 -18.41
C THR A 323 -28.90 8.84 -19.33
N ASP A 324 -28.60 8.79 -20.63
CA ASP A 324 -29.54 8.38 -21.66
C ASP A 324 -30.08 6.97 -21.41
N GLY A 325 -31.36 6.85 -21.12
CA GLY A 325 -32.17 5.65 -21.25
C GLY A 325 -32.47 4.82 -19.99
N LEU A 326 -31.64 4.86 -18.93
CA LEU A 326 -31.96 4.25 -17.63
C LEU A 326 -31.71 5.27 -16.54
N ALA A 327 -32.77 5.89 -16.05
CA ALA A 327 -32.69 6.98 -15.07
C ALA A 327 -32.27 6.44 -13.70
N VAL A 328 -30.96 6.19 -13.51
CA VAL A 328 -30.39 6.08 -12.17
C VAL A 328 -30.36 7.50 -11.62
N ARG A 329 -31.19 7.79 -10.64
CA ARG A 329 -31.14 9.08 -9.94
C ARG A 329 -29.91 9.12 -9.04
N PRO A 330 -29.18 10.25 -9.00
CA PRO A 330 -28.06 10.39 -8.06
C PRO A 330 -28.56 10.19 -6.62
N TYR A 331 -27.72 9.55 -5.80
CA TYR A 331 -27.99 9.46 -4.37
C TYR A 331 -27.71 10.82 -3.72
N GLN A 332 -28.59 11.24 -2.86
CA GLN A 332 -28.32 12.40 -2.02
C GLN A 332 -27.42 11.95 -0.86
N LEU A 333 -26.10 12.01 -1.09
CA LEU A 333 -25.11 11.66 -0.07
C LEU A 333 -25.11 12.71 1.05
N ALA A 334 -24.86 12.24 2.27
CA ALA A 334 -24.66 13.08 3.43
C ALA A 334 -23.46 14.05 3.24
N GLU A 335 -23.63 15.31 3.59
CA GLU A 335 -22.57 16.32 3.42
C GLU A 335 -21.36 16.03 4.29
N SER A 336 -21.60 15.49 5.48
CA SER A 336 -20.56 15.07 6.42
C SER A 336 -19.70 13.89 5.97
N ILE A 337 -19.92 13.27 4.79
CA ILE A 337 -19.01 12.25 4.25
C ILE A 337 -17.63 12.82 3.93
N ALA A 338 -17.59 13.98 3.29
CA ALA A 338 -16.35 14.65 2.91
C ALA A 338 -16.56 16.18 2.97
N PRO A 339 -16.52 16.77 4.19
CA PRO A 339 -16.79 18.19 4.39
C PRO A 339 -15.82 19.05 3.56
N ARG A 340 -16.35 20.02 2.82
CA ARG A 340 -15.58 20.95 1.96
C ARG A 340 -14.64 20.28 0.93
N ASN A 341 -14.78 18.98 0.68
CA ASN A 341 -13.94 18.26 -0.26
C ASN A 341 -14.69 18.02 -1.58
N PRO A 342 -14.19 18.52 -2.73
CA PRO A 342 -14.81 18.28 -4.03
C PRO A 342 -14.58 16.86 -4.56
N ASN A 343 -13.77 16.06 -3.87
CA ASN A 343 -13.50 14.67 -4.24
C ASN A 343 -14.19 13.71 -3.26
N LEU A 344 -14.50 12.52 -3.76
CA LEU A 344 -14.94 11.38 -2.96
C LEU A 344 -13.96 10.22 -3.14
N GLY A 345 -13.67 9.50 -2.06
CA GLY A 345 -13.07 8.18 -2.13
C GLY A 345 -14.16 7.16 -2.39
N VAL A 346 -14.20 6.56 -3.57
CA VAL A 346 -15.24 5.60 -3.94
C VAL A 346 -14.64 4.22 -4.18
N MET A 347 -15.39 3.17 -3.90
CA MET A 347 -15.03 1.79 -4.18
C MET A 347 -16.26 0.94 -4.51
N LEU A 348 -16.03 -0.19 -5.16
CA LEU A 348 -17.01 -1.23 -5.40
C LEU A 348 -16.88 -2.36 -4.37
N PRO A 349 -17.89 -3.21 -4.19
CA PRO A 349 -17.78 -4.45 -3.42
C PRO A 349 -16.65 -5.31 -3.97
N TYR A 350 -15.77 -5.82 -3.11
CA TYR A 350 -14.62 -6.62 -3.52
C TYR A 350 -14.58 -8.02 -2.90
N SER A 351 -15.33 -8.27 -1.83
CA SER A 351 -15.50 -9.61 -1.27
C SER A 351 -16.92 -10.14 -1.49
N PRO A 352 -17.14 -11.46 -1.52
CA PRO A 352 -18.50 -12.01 -1.62
C PRO A 352 -19.43 -11.47 -0.54
N LEU A 353 -18.92 -11.25 0.67
CA LEU A 353 -19.69 -10.64 1.78
C LEU A 353 -20.19 -9.24 1.40
N HIS A 354 -19.30 -8.39 0.87
CA HIS A 354 -19.70 -7.06 0.43
C HIS A 354 -20.72 -7.12 -0.72
N HIS A 355 -20.53 -8.01 -1.69
CA HIS A 355 -21.46 -8.16 -2.81
C HIS A 355 -22.86 -8.56 -2.34
N VAL A 356 -22.96 -9.54 -1.42
CA VAL A 356 -24.26 -9.98 -0.88
C VAL A 356 -24.90 -8.85 -0.05
N LEU A 357 -24.12 -8.17 0.80
CA LEU A 357 -24.61 -7.05 1.60
C LEU A 357 -25.09 -5.89 0.72
N MET A 358 -24.28 -5.48 -0.27
CA MET A 358 -24.63 -4.36 -1.16
C MET A 358 -25.83 -4.68 -2.08
N ARG A 359 -25.99 -5.96 -2.46
CA ARG A 359 -27.20 -6.42 -3.17
C ARG A 359 -28.45 -6.31 -2.29
N GLU A 360 -28.32 -6.62 -1.00
CA GLU A 360 -29.39 -6.50 -0.02
C GLU A 360 -29.76 -5.04 0.23
N LEU A 361 -28.75 -4.17 0.41
CA LEU A 361 -28.94 -2.75 0.72
C LEU A 361 -29.41 -1.94 -0.49
N ASN A 362 -28.79 -2.13 -1.64
CA ASN A 362 -29.02 -1.42 -2.91
C ASN A 362 -28.91 0.12 -2.82
N PHE A 363 -28.03 0.61 -1.95
CA PHE A 363 -27.66 2.03 -1.82
C PHE A 363 -26.22 2.18 -1.32
N PRO A 364 -25.54 3.34 -1.53
CA PRO A 364 -24.18 3.53 -1.06
C PRO A 364 -24.08 3.57 0.46
N ILE A 365 -22.96 3.02 0.97
CA ILE A 365 -22.63 3.03 2.39
C ILE A 365 -21.28 3.71 2.61
N VAL A 366 -21.12 4.39 3.73
CA VAL A 366 -19.80 4.69 4.26
C VAL A 366 -19.14 3.38 4.64
N ALA A 367 -17.88 3.18 4.26
CA ALA A 367 -17.06 2.08 4.73
C ALA A 367 -15.69 2.62 5.14
N THR A 368 -15.45 2.66 6.44
CA THR A 368 -14.19 3.14 7.02
C THR A 368 -13.53 2.07 7.88
N SER A 369 -12.22 2.16 8.09
CA SER A 369 -11.46 1.20 8.89
C SER A 369 -12.07 1.02 10.29
N GLY A 370 -12.18 -0.23 10.75
CA GLY A 370 -12.66 -0.60 12.08
C GLY A 370 -11.53 -0.52 13.10
N ASN A 371 -11.21 0.70 13.54
CA ASN A 371 -10.20 1.04 14.54
C ASN A 371 -10.56 2.31 15.28
N LEU A 372 -9.94 2.57 16.41
CA LEU A 372 -9.86 3.92 16.97
C LEU A 372 -8.88 4.76 16.14
N SER A 373 -8.91 6.09 16.29
CA SER A 373 -8.00 6.96 15.53
C SER A 373 -6.54 6.57 15.79
N ASP A 374 -5.77 6.54 14.70
CA ASP A 374 -4.31 6.27 14.68
C ASP A 374 -3.88 4.88 15.19
N GLU A 375 -4.85 3.96 15.35
CA GLU A 375 -4.59 2.57 15.65
C GLU A 375 -4.69 1.69 14.38
N PRO A 376 -4.10 0.47 14.39
CA PRO A 376 -4.30 -0.49 13.32
C PRO A 376 -5.74 -1.03 13.32
N ILE A 377 -6.21 -1.44 12.14
CA ILE A 377 -7.52 -2.05 11.94
C ILE A 377 -7.65 -3.34 12.78
N CYS A 378 -8.78 -3.53 13.45
CA CYS A 378 -9.08 -4.76 14.19
C CYS A 378 -9.19 -5.97 13.24
N THR A 379 -8.69 -7.13 13.67
CA THR A 379 -8.74 -8.39 12.90
C THR A 379 -9.43 -9.52 13.65
N ASP A 380 -9.37 -9.49 14.98
CA ASP A 380 -10.02 -10.44 15.88
C ASP A 380 -11.38 -9.90 16.33
N GLU A 381 -12.39 -10.76 16.40
CA GLU A 381 -13.77 -10.38 16.74
C GLU A 381 -13.94 -9.95 18.19
N HIS A 382 -13.20 -10.57 19.10
CA HIS A 382 -13.27 -10.21 20.53
C HIS A 382 -12.50 -8.93 20.83
N ASP A 383 -11.33 -8.72 20.20
CA ASP A 383 -10.60 -7.45 20.26
C ASP A 383 -11.45 -6.32 19.66
N ALA A 384 -12.10 -6.56 18.51
CA ALA A 384 -13.01 -5.59 17.90
C ALA A 384 -14.19 -5.25 18.81
N LEU A 385 -14.79 -6.25 19.45
CA LEU A 385 -15.88 -6.01 20.41
C LEU A 385 -15.42 -5.12 21.57
N LEU A 386 -14.23 -5.32 22.12
CA LEU A 386 -13.69 -4.50 23.19
C LEU A 386 -13.40 -3.06 22.75
N ARG A 387 -12.75 -2.89 21.59
CA ARG A 387 -12.28 -1.58 21.12
C ARG A 387 -13.38 -0.77 20.42
N LEU A 388 -14.32 -1.41 19.73
CA LEU A 388 -15.32 -0.74 18.89
C LEU A 388 -16.72 -0.69 19.51
N ARG A 389 -16.95 -1.30 20.70
CA ARG A 389 -18.30 -1.31 21.37
C ARG A 389 -18.85 0.08 21.66
N GLY A 390 -17.98 1.09 21.83
CA GLY A 390 -18.37 2.49 21.99
C GLY A 390 -18.78 3.17 20.68
N ILE A 391 -18.47 2.55 19.54
CA ILE A 391 -18.73 3.10 18.21
C ILE A 391 -19.86 2.34 17.52
N ALA A 392 -19.73 1.01 17.41
CA ALA A 392 -20.68 0.16 16.70
C ALA A 392 -21.88 -0.23 17.56
N ASP A 393 -23.05 -0.31 16.92
CA ASP A 393 -24.31 -0.76 17.54
C ASP A 393 -24.51 -2.28 17.32
N VAL A 394 -24.01 -2.82 16.19
CA VAL A 394 -24.08 -4.23 15.81
C VAL A 394 -22.74 -4.66 15.23
N PHE A 395 -22.35 -5.92 15.51
CA PHE A 395 -21.14 -6.54 14.97
C PHE A 395 -21.56 -7.67 14.01
N LEU A 396 -21.08 -7.64 12.77
CA LEU A 396 -21.18 -8.75 11.82
C LEU A 396 -19.81 -9.40 11.72
N VAL A 397 -19.67 -10.55 12.35
CA VAL A 397 -18.41 -11.28 12.50
C VAL A 397 -18.40 -12.61 11.77
N HIS A 398 -17.24 -13.23 11.64
CA HIS A 398 -17.07 -14.58 11.11
C HIS A 398 -15.88 -15.28 11.76
N ASP A 399 -15.91 -16.61 11.75
CA ASP A 399 -14.94 -17.50 12.38
C ASP A 399 -13.68 -17.77 11.55
N ARG A 400 -13.52 -17.18 10.33
CA ARG A 400 -12.27 -17.26 9.57
C ARG A 400 -11.23 -16.33 10.18
N PRO A 401 -10.07 -16.86 10.68
CA PRO A 401 -9.02 -16.02 11.21
C PRO A 401 -8.37 -15.14 10.12
N ILE A 402 -8.05 -13.89 10.46
CA ILE A 402 -7.26 -12.98 9.65
C ILE A 402 -5.83 -13.01 10.22
N VAL A 403 -4.90 -13.60 9.48
CA VAL A 403 -3.50 -13.76 9.90
C VAL A 403 -2.76 -12.42 9.81
N ARG A 404 -2.99 -11.68 8.73
CA ARG A 404 -2.41 -10.36 8.49
C ARG A 404 -3.49 -9.37 8.14
N TYR A 405 -3.48 -8.24 8.82
CA TYR A 405 -4.38 -7.15 8.46
C TYR A 405 -3.96 -6.50 7.13
N ALA A 406 -4.93 -6.01 6.42
CA ALA A 406 -4.71 -5.20 5.23
C ALA A 406 -5.85 -4.18 5.11
N ASP A 407 -5.53 -2.90 5.31
CA ASP A 407 -6.44 -1.79 5.06
C ASP A 407 -6.70 -1.62 3.56
N ASP A 408 -7.69 -0.84 3.17
CA ASP A 408 -7.96 -0.59 1.75
C ASP A 408 -6.91 0.33 1.13
N SER A 409 -6.41 -0.02 -0.04
CA SER A 409 -5.51 0.85 -0.82
C SER A 409 -6.26 2.07 -1.32
N VAL A 410 -5.54 3.19 -1.45
CA VAL A 410 -6.10 4.46 -1.95
C VAL A 410 -5.27 4.93 -3.14
N VAL A 411 -5.96 5.23 -4.24
CA VAL A 411 -5.33 5.70 -5.48
C VAL A 411 -5.99 6.97 -6.01
N ARG A 412 -5.23 7.74 -6.76
CA ARG A 412 -5.69 8.92 -7.50
C ARG A 412 -5.12 8.88 -8.91
N VAL A 413 -5.85 9.37 -9.90
CA VAL A 413 -5.32 9.53 -11.26
C VAL A 413 -4.69 10.92 -11.39
N ILE A 414 -3.40 10.97 -11.73
CA ILE A 414 -2.63 12.20 -11.97
C ILE A 414 -1.86 12.05 -13.28
N CYS A 415 -1.91 13.06 -14.15
CA CYS A 415 -1.30 13.03 -15.50
C CYS A 415 -1.69 11.79 -16.32
N GLY A 416 -2.94 11.31 -16.20
CA GLY A 416 -3.43 10.14 -16.93
C GLY A 416 -2.83 8.80 -16.47
N ARG A 417 -2.22 8.74 -15.27
CA ARG A 417 -1.62 7.55 -14.67
C ARG A 417 -2.13 7.37 -13.25
N GLU A 418 -2.18 6.12 -12.79
CA GLU A 418 -2.43 5.80 -11.39
C GLU A 418 -1.30 6.37 -10.50
N MET A 419 -1.66 6.96 -9.38
CA MET A 419 -0.77 7.30 -8.29
C MET A 419 -1.29 6.68 -7.00
N MET A 420 -0.47 5.85 -6.38
CA MET A 420 -0.76 5.26 -5.07
C MET A 420 -0.62 6.32 -3.98
N LEU A 421 -1.64 6.47 -3.13
CA LEU A 421 -1.60 7.33 -1.94
C LEU A 421 -1.44 6.50 -0.65
N ARG A 422 -1.96 5.29 -0.64
CA ARG A 422 -1.79 4.29 0.42
C ARG A 422 -1.76 2.91 -0.21
N ARG A 423 -0.67 2.16 0.03
CA ARG A 423 -0.45 0.81 -0.50
C ARG A 423 -0.79 -0.23 0.56
N ALA A 424 -1.83 -1.02 0.32
CA ALA A 424 -2.32 -2.06 1.23
C ALA A 424 -3.00 -3.20 0.46
N ARG A 425 -4.26 -3.55 0.74
CA ARG A 425 -5.01 -4.64 0.09
C ARG A 425 -5.00 -4.50 -1.43
N GLY A 426 -4.81 -5.61 -2.11
CA GLY A 426 -4.76 -5.69 -3.58
C GLY A 426 -3.37 -5.44 -4.16
N TYR A 427 -2.47 -4.77 -3.44
CA TYR A 427 -1.11 -4.43 -3.89
C TYR A 427 -0.01 -5.04 -3.01
N ALA A 428 -0.13 -4.95 -1.69
CA ALA A 428 0.82 -5.56 -0.77
C ALA A 428 0.56 -7.06 -0.63
N PRO A 429 1.60 -7.90 -0.56
CA PRO A 429 3.03 -7.61 -0.50
C PRO A 429 3.77 -7.80 -1.84
N LEU A 430 3.12 -7.58 -2.99
CA LEU A 430 3.82 -7.76 -4.28
C LEU A 430 5.12 -6.94 -4.29
N PRO A 431 6.22 -7.51 -4.79
CA PRO A 431 7.49 -6.79 -4.84
C PRO A 431 7.44 -5.66 -5.87
N ILE A 432 8.22 -4.63 -5.60
CA ILE A 432 8.60 -3.62 -6.59
C ILE A 432 9.87 -4.12 -7.24
N ALA A 433 9.84 -4.28 -8.57
CA ALA A 433 11.02 -4.62 -9.34
C ALA A 433 11.92 -3.39 -9.45
N VAL A 434 13.10 -3.46 -8.88
CA VAL A 434 14.10 -2.39 -8.97
C VAL A 434 15.10 -2.72 -10.08
N GLY A 435 15.46 -1.70 -10.90
CA GLY A 435 16.49 -1.84 -11.92
C GLY A 435 17.85 -2.24 -11.31
N ARG A 436 18.69 -2.85 -12.10
CA ARG A 436 20.05 -3.19 -11.64
C ARG A 436 20.81 -1.91 -11.28
N PRO A 437 21.50 -1.84 -10.13
CA PRO A 437 22.42 -0.74 -9.87
C PRO A 437 23.50 -0.69 -10.95
N CYS A 438 23.81 0.50 -11.45
CA CYS A 438 24.75 0.70 -12.55
C CYS A 438 26.21 0.32 -12.27
N HIS A 439 26.57 -0.06 -11.05
CA HIS A 439 27.92 -0.38 -10.65
C HIS A 439 28.02 -1.68 -9.85
N VAL A 440 27.83 -2.80 -10.53
CA VAL A 440 28.55 -4.03 -10.16
C VAL A 440 29.40 -4.40 -11.37
N PRO A 441 30.74 -4.31 -11.32
CA PRO A 441 31.58 -4.82 -12.37
C PRO A 441 31.28 -6.30 -12.56
N SER A 442 30.98 -6.70 -13.79
CA SER A 442 30.79 -8.09 -14.19
C SER A 442 32.16 -8.81 -14.15
N GLN A 443 32.71 -9.05 -12.98
CA GLN A 443 33.82 -9.94 -12.78
C GLN A 443 33.46 -11.07 -11.82
N GLY A 444 33.02 -12.16 -12.35
CA GLY A 444 33.41 -13.53 -12.09
C GLY A 444 33.24 -14.13 -10.69
N VAL A 445 32.55 -13.49 -9.73
CA VAL A 445 32.22 -14.12 -8.44
C VAL A 445 30.78 -13.80 -8.08
N SER A 446 29.96 -14.82 -7.98
CA SER A 446 28.61 -14.73 -7.44
C SER A 446 28.69 -14.36 -5.96
N GLN A 447 28.89 -13.08 -5.63
CA GLN A 447 28.71 -12.62 -4.25
C GLN A 447 27.22 -12.57 -3.94
N LYS A 448 26.81 -13.27 -2.91
CA LYS A 448 25.43 -13.22 -2.38
C LYS A 448 25.12 -11.77 -2.04
N ARG A 449 24.05 -11.21 -2.64
CA ARG A 449 23.60 -9.85 -2.34
C ARG A 449 23.05 -9.78 -0.92
N PRO A 450 23.26 -8.68 -0.17
CA PRO A 450 22.75 -8.56 1.18
C PRO A 450 21.23 -8.53 1.20
N THR A 451 20.66 -9.23 2.16
CA THR A 451 19.25 -9.15 2.51
C THR A 451 19.03 -7.96 3.43
N ILE A 452 18.15 -7.03 3.03
CA ILE A 452 17.96 -5.75 3.73
C ILE A 452 16.55 -5.68 4.28
N LEU A 453 16.43 -5.43 5.59
CA LEU A 453 15.17 -5.04 6.24
C LEU A 453 15.16 -3.52 6.40
N ALA A 454 14.27 -2.83 5.72
CA ALA A 454 14.06 -1.39 5.86
C ALA A 454 12.81 -1.13 6.70
N VAL A 455 12.98 -0.36 7.77
CA VAL A 455 11.95 -0.18 8.80
C VAL A 455 11.05 1.04 8.59
N GLY A 456 11.27 1.81 7.53
CA GLY A 456 10.40 2.92 7.13
C GLY A 456 10.52 4.16 8.02
N ALA A 457 9.58 5.08 7.87
CA ALA A 457 9.47 6.33 8.63
C ALA A 457 8.64 6.14 9.91
N HIS A 458 8.33 7.24 10.60
CA HIS A 458 7.48 7.26 11.79
C HIS A 458 6.00 7.41 11.42
N LEU A 459 5.69 8.25 10.44
CA LEU A 459 4.34 8.48 9.93
C LEU A 459 4.06 7.61 8.70
N LYS A 460 2.81 7.22 8.48
CA LYS A 460 2.35 6.41 7.34
C LYS A 460 3.26 5.19 7.06
N ASN A 461 3.80 4.62 8.14
CA ASN A 461 4.83 3.59 8.08
C ASN A 461 4.45 2.40 7.20
N SER A 462 5.43 1.86 6.55
CA SER A 462 5.50 0.54 5.94
C SER A 462 6.89 -0.04 6.17
N VAL A 463 7.05 -1.35 6.01
CA VAL A 463 8.32 -2.07 6.12
C VAL A 463 8.66 -2.66 4.76
N ALA A 464 9.95 -2.72 4.41
CA ALA A 464 10.36 -3.37 3.18
C ALA A 464 11.45 -4.43 3.44
N LEU A 465 11.36 -5.54 2.71
CA LEU A 465 12.34 -6.62 2.72
C LEU A 465 12.92 -6.79 1.32
N LYS A 466 14.22 -6.53 1.17
CA LYS A 466 14.94 -6.78 -0.09
C LYS A 466 15.61 -8.14 -0.03
N ILE A 467 15.26 -8.98 -1.00
CA ILE A 467 15.91 -10.27 -1.28
C ILE A 467 16.28 -10.27 -2.77
N ASP A 468 17.55 -10.40 -3.07
CA ASP A 468 18.10 -10.31 -4.43
C ASP A 468 17.66 -9.01 -5.14
N ASP A 469 16.97 -9.10 -6.28
CA ASP A 469 16.47 -7.98 -7.07
C ASP A 469 15.02 -7.56 -6.71
N ASN A 470 14.40 -8.21 -5.71
CA ASN A 470 13.02 -7.96 -5.31
C ASN A 470 12.96 -7.20 -3.99
N ILE A 471 12.13 -6.18 -3.93
CA ILE A 471 11.82 -5.49 -2.69
C ILE A 471 10.34 -5.66 -2.37
N PHE A 472 10.06 -6.46 -1.35
CA PHE A 472 8.72 -6.72 -0.84
C PHE A 472 8.34 -5.61 0.12
N VAL A 473 7.35 -4.81 -0.24
CA VAL A 473 6.84 -3.73 0.62
C VAL A 473 5.58 -4.21 1.31
N SER A 474 5.55 -4.11 2.64
CA SER A 474 4.41 -4.50 3.46
C SER A 474 3.16 -3.68 3.14
N GLN A 475 2.04 -4.09 3.72
CA GLN A 475 0.86 -3.23 3.81
C GLN A 475 1.18 -1.98 4.63
N HIS A 476 0.40 -0.92 4.39
CA HIS A 476 0.42 0.28 5.22
C HIS A 476 0.17 -0.06 6.69
N ILE A 477 1.03 0.42 7.57
CA ILE A 477 0.93 0.23 9.03
C ILE A 477 0.27 1.45 9.67
N GLY A 478 0.66 2.63 9.25
CA GLY A 478 0.16 3.90 9.77
C GLY A 478 1.17 4.63 10.65
N ASP A 479 0.69 5.60 11.42
CA ASP A 479 1.50 6.42 12.28
C ASP A 479 1.85 5.66 13.56
N LEU A 480 3.14 5.62 13.94
CA LEU A 480 3.64 4.83 15.08
C LEU A 480 3.45 5.55 16.42
N GLU A 481 2.37 6.32 16.57
CA GLU A 481 2.11 7.12 17.77
C GLU A 481 1.41 6.35 18.89
N THR A 482 0.74 5.23 18.57
CA THR A 482 0.03 4.40 19.53
C THR A 482 0.77 3.11 19.84
N LYS A 483 0.54 2.53 21.03
CA LYS A 483 1.11 1.25 21.43
C LYS A 483 0.70 0.13 20.46
N GLU A 484 -0.53 0.15 19.99
CA GLU A 484 -1.12 -0.82 19.08
C GLU A 484 -0.46 -0.73 17.69
N ALA A 485 -0.23 0.50 17.17
CA ALA A 485 0.46 0.73 15.91
C ALA A 485 1.93 0.28 15.99
N TYR A 486 2.62 0.62 17.06
CA TYR A 486 3.99 0.16 17.28
C TYR A 486 4.08 -1.37 17.40
N ALA A 487 3.15 -2.00 18.11
CA ALA A 487 3.10 -3.46 18.18
C ALA A 487 2.82 -4.11 16.82
N ALA A 488 1.96 -3.50 15.99
CA ALA A 488 1.71 -3.98 14.61
C ALA A 488 2.95 -3.82 13.72
N PHE A 489 3.68 -2.73 13.86
CA PHE A 489 4.96 -2.51 13.21
C PHE A 489 6.00 -3.58 13.60
N CYS A 490 6.21 -3.83 14.89
CA CYS A 490 7.14 -4.86 15.37
C CYS A 490 6.76 -6.24 14.83
N ARG A 491 5.46 -6.58 14.84
CA ARG A 491 4.98 -7.85 14.24
C ARG A 491 5.30 -7.92 12.75
N THR A 492 5.12 -6.84 12.00
CA THR A 492 5.40 -6.81 10.56
C THR A 492 6.89 -6.97 10.28
N CYS A 493 7.75 -6.30 11.05
CA CYS A 493 9.22 -6.44 10.96
C CYS A 493 9.69 -7.87 11.22
N ALA A 494 9.03 -8.60 12.13
CA ALA A 494 9.36 -9.99 12.44
C ALA A 494 8.75 -10.98 11.43
N ASP A 495 7.52 -10.72 10.99
CA ASP A 495 6.75 -11.64 10.17
C ASP A 495 7.21 -11.68 8.71
N LEU A 496 7.59 -10.52 8.15
CA LEU A 496 8.00 -10.45 6.74
C LEU A 496 9.29 -11.26 6.45
N PRO A 497 10.38 -11.14 7.24
CA PRO A 497 11.54 -12.03 7.08
C PRO A 497 11.22 -13.50 7.34
N ARG A 498 10.43 -13.80 8.39
CA ARG A 498 10.02 -15.18 8.70
C ARG A 498 9.28 -15.85 7.55
N LEU A 499 8.42 -15.12 6.85
CA LEU A 499 7.63 -15.62 5.74
C LEU A 499 8.50 -16.10 4.57
N TYR A 500 9.63 -15.43 4.35
CA TYR A 500 10.62 -15.77 3.32
C TYR A 500 11.83 -16.55 3.84
N ASP A 501 11.84 -16.91 5.14
CA ASP A 501 13.00 -17.57 5.80
C ASP A 501 14.31 -16.79 5.58
N ALA A 502 14.18 -15.46 5.59
CA ALA A 502 15.26 -14.55 5.24
C ALA A 502 16.14 -14.21 6.45
N ASN A 503 17.45 -14.39 6.31
CA ASN A 503 18.43 -13.90 7.28
C ASN A 503 18.80 -12.46 6.90
N ILE A 504 18.65 -11.53 7.85
CA ILE A 504 18.90 -10.12 7.62
C ILE A 504 20.39 -9.82 7.75
N ASP A 505 20.97 -9.27 6.67
CA ASP A 505 22.38 -8.82 6.63
C ASP A 505 22.49 -7.34 6.99
N VAL A 506 21.47 -6.54 6.63
CA VAL A 506 21.45 -5.07 6.84
C VAL A 506 20.07 -4.66 7.36
N VAL A 507 20.04 -3.75 8.34
CA VAL A 507 18.84 -3.02 8.75
C VAL A 507 18.97 -1.58 8.29
N ALA A 508 18.04 -1.08 7.50
CA ALA A 508 18.01 0.30 7.03
C ALA A 508 16.93 1.10 7.76
N CYS A 509 17.28 2.25 8.31
CA CYS A 509 16.36 3.11 9.06
C CYS A 509 16.57 4.60 8.73
N ASP A 510 15.63 5.44 9.20
CA ASP A 510 15.73 6.89 9.07
C ASP A 510 16.83 7.45 9.98
N MET A 511 17.33 8.63 9.64
CA MET A 511 18.34 9.34 10.47
C MET A 511 17.71 10.09 11.63
N HIS A 512 16.39 10.22 11.71
CA HIS A 512 15.72 10.92 12.80
C HIS A 512 15.85 10.13 14.10
N PRO A 513 16.51 10.70 15.15
CA PRO A 513 16.87 9.93 16.36
C PRO A 513 15.66 9.51 17.20
N ASP A 514 14.56 10.26 17.13
CA ASP A 514 13.38 10.03 17.96
C ASP A 514 12.32 9.16 17.31
N TYR A 515 12.42 8.82 16.04
CA TYR A 515 11.48 7.93 15.39
C TYR A 515 11.51 6.54 16.02
N LEU A 516 10.33 6.00 16.33
CA LEU A 516 10.22 4.66 16.91
C LEU A 516 10.75 3.59 15.94
N SER A 517 10.60 3.79 14.64
CA SER A 517 11.21 2.91 13.63
C SER A 517 12.74 2.93 13.67
N THR A 518 13.37 4.10 13.86
CA THR A 518 14.81 4.24 14.01
C THR A 518 15.30 3.56 15.30
N LYS A 519 14.63 3.81 16.42
CA LYS A 519 14.94 3.16 17.71
C LYS A 519 14.86 1.63 17.59
N TYR A 520 13.82 1.12 16.93
CA TYR A 520 13.71 -0.31 16.64
C TYR A 520 14.89 -0.84 15.83
N GLY A 521 15.35 -0.12 14.80
CA GLY A 521 16.52 -0.49 14.00
C GLY A 521 17.79 -0.67 14.85
N HIS A 522 18.04 0.26 15.77
CA HIS A 522 19.14 0.18 16.73
C HIS A 522 18.99 -0.97 17.72
N GLU A 523 17.78 -1.17 18.27
CA GLU A 523 17.48 -2.28 19.18
C GLU A 523 17.65 -3.62 18.49
N PHE A 524 17.18 -3.75 17.25
CA PHE A 524 17.31 -4.99 16.46
C PHE A 524 18.78 -5.37 16.27
N GLN A 525 19.64 -4.41 15.91
CA GLN A 525 21.08 -4.61 15.78
C GLN A 525 21.69 -5.06 17.13
N THR A 526 21.33 -4.37 18.22
CA THR A 526 21.89 -4.62 19.56
C THR A 526 21.43 -5.95 20.17
N ALA A 527 20.14 -6.27 20.03
CA ALA A 527 19.59 -7.55 20.49
C ALA A 527 20.21 -8.73 19.75
N ALA A 528 20.49 -8.54 18.46
CA ALA A 528 21.21 -9.51 17.67
C ALA A 528 22.65 -9.76 18.17
N VAL A 529 23.30 -8.75 18.76
CA VAL A 529 24.65 -8.89 19.37
C VAL A 529 24.58 -9.60 20.73
N SER A 530 23.51 -9.40 21.52
CA SER A 530 23.41 -9.82 22.92
C SER A 530 22.74 -11.18 23.14
N SER A 531 22.14 -11.80 22.11
CA SER A 531 21.40 -13.08 22.25
C SER A 531 22.14 -14.26 21.61
N PRO A 532 22.92 -15.04 22.39
CA PRO A 532 23.55 -16.28 21.91
C PRO A 532 22.60 -17.47 21.91
N LEU A 533 21.27 -17.29 22.02
CA LEU A 533 20.33 -18.40 22.13
C LEU A 533 20.08 -19.11 20.79
N GLY A 534 20.77 -20.22 20.58
CA GLY A 534 20.31 -21.35 19.78
C GLY A 534 20.73 -21.39 18.32
N ARG A 535 21.86 -20.79 17.91
CA ARG A 535 22.47 -21.06 16.60
C ARG A 535 23.91 -21.56 16.77
N ASP A 536 24.07 -22.88 16.70
CA ASP A 536 25.38 -23.53 16.51
C ASP A 536 25.90 -23.18 15.09
N SER A 537 26.53 -22.00 14.94
CA SER A 537 27.43 -21.75 13.83
C SER A 537 28.41 -20.63 14.18
N ALA A 538 29.67 -20.92 14.04
CA ALA A 538 30.82 -20.06 14.31
C ALA A 538 30.94 -18.83 13.35
N VAL A 539 29.87 -18.45 12.64
CA VAL A 539 29.89 -17.43 11.55
C VAL A 539 28.75 -16.43 11.64
N TRP A 540 27.97 -16.39 12.76
CA TRP A 540 26.89 -15.40 12.84
C TRP A 540 27.46 -14.00 13.10
N LYS A 541 27.16 -13.06 12.19
CA LYS A 541 27.47 -11.62 12.35
C LYS A 541 26.17 -10.85 12.59
N PRO A 542 26.15 -9.86 13.51
CA PRO A 542 25.00 -8.97 13.64
C PRO A 542 24.79 -8.20 12.34
N PRO A 543 23.54 -7.86 11.98
CA PRO A 543 23.26 -7.09 10.81
C PRO A 543 23.90 -5.70 10.89
N LEU A 544 24.35 -5.19 9.76
CA LEU A 544 24.81 -3.80 9.65
C LEU A 544 23.60 -2.87 9.81
N LEU A 545 23.80 -1.75 10.50
CA LEU A 545 22.82 -0.67 10.56
C LEU A 545 23.18 0.40 9.53
N GLU A 546 22.27 0.67 8.61
CA GLU A 546 22.43 1.71 7.59
C GLU A 546 21.42 2.84 7.85
N MET A 547 21.95 4.04 8.11
CA MET A 547 21.17 5.24 8.34
C MET A 547 20.94 5.95 7.00
N VAL A 548 19.68 6.09 6.58
CA VAL A 548 19.31 6.71 5.30
C VAL A 548 18.63 8.06 5.55
N GLN A 549 19.13 9.12 4.92
CA GLN A 549 18.51 10.44 5.04
C GLN A 549 17.09 10.40 4.43
N HIS A 550 16.11 10.98 5.12
CA HIS A 550 14.69 10.91 4.82
C HIS A 550 14.35 11.28 3.36
N HIS A 551 14.77 12.47 2.92
CA HIS A 551 14.47 12.96 1.57
C HIS A 551 15.23 12.20 0.49
N TRP A 552 16.41 11.67 0.82
CA TRP A 552 17.12 10.76 -0.07
C TRP A 552 16.37 9.46 -0.26
N ALA A 553 15.74 8.92 0.78
CA ALA A 553 14.89 7.74 0.67
C ALA A 553 13.70 7.99 -0.27
N HIS A 554 13.04 9.15 -0.20
CA HIS A 554 12.00 9.54 -1.16
C HIS A 554 12.50 9.53 -2.61
N VAL A 555 13.67 10.14 -2.89
CA VAL A 555 14.25 10.17 -4.24
C VAL A 555 14.60 8.77 -4.70
N ALA A 556 15.28 7.96 -3.87
CA ALA A 556 15.66 6.59 -4.18
C ALA A 556 14.44 5.70 -4.47
N ALA A 557 13.33 5.86 -3.72
CA ALA A 557 12.09 5.13 -3.95
C ALA A 557 11.49 5.43 -5.34
N CYS A 558 11.42 6.70 -5.72
CA CYS A 558 10.86 7.10 -7.01
C CYS A 558 11.76 6.72 -8.18
N MET A 559 13.08 6.83 -8.03
CA MET A 559 14.04 6.34 -9.03
C MET A 559 13.89 4.84 -9.24
N ALA A 560 13.80 4.07 -8.16
CA ALA A 560 13.73 2.62 -8.21
C ALA A 560 12.47 2.12 -8.93
N GLU A 561 11.27 2.60 -8.55
CA GLU A 561 10.03 2.15 -9.19
C GLU A 561 9.92 2.55 -10.67
N ASN A 562 10.56 3.65 -11.07
CA ASN A 562 10.61 4.12 -12.45
C ASN A 562 11.85 3.58 -13.20
N GLN A 563 12.71 2.79 -12.54
CA GLN A 563 13.92 2.19 -13.09
C GLN A 563 14.88 3.22 -13.70
N ILE A 564 15.07 4.35 -13.00
CA ILE A 564 15.92 5.46 -13.44
C ILE A 564 17.31 5.30 -12.85
N GLU A 565 18.30 5.40 -13.72
CA GLU A 565 19.70 5.45 -13.34
C GLU A 565 20.13 6.89 -13.02
N ALA A 566 21.06 7.04 -12.09
CA ALA A 566 21.73 8.30 -11.84
C ALA A 566 22.67 8.71 -13.00
N PRO A 567 22.85 10.02 -13.29
CA PRO A 567 22.36 11.14 -12.50
C PRO A 567 20.87 11.45 -12.72
N ALA A 568 20.23 11.97 -11.68
CA ALA A 568 18.85 12.47 -11.72
C ALA A 568 18.65 13.59 -10.70
N LEU A 569 17.85 14.60 -11.03
CA LEU A 569 17.48 15.65 -10.10
C LEU A 569 16.20 15.25 -9.37
N GLY A 570 16.30 15.00 -8.08
CA GLY A 570 15.17 14.79 -7.19
C GLY A 570 14.64 16.14 -6.68
N VAL A 571 13.38 16.43 -7.00
CA VAL A 571 12.60 17.50 -6.36
C VAL A 571 11.80 16.83 -5.27
N VAL A 572 12.22 17.00 -4.01
CA VAL A 572 11.64 16.30 -2.88
C VAL A 572 11.01 17.29 -1.91
N TRP A 573 9.68 17.40 -2.00
CA TRP A 573 8.89 18.38 -1.25
C TRP A 573 7.92 17.68 -0.31
N ASP A 574 8.11 17.96 0.97
CA ASP A 574 7.38 17.25 2.02
C ASP A 574 6.99 18.16 3.19
N GLY A 575 6.28 17.58 4.16
CA GLY A 575 5.87 18.23 5.39
C GLY A 575 7.00 18.37 6.40
N THR A 576 7.84 17.33 6.52
CA THR A 576 8.91 17.27 7.51
C THR A 576 9.88 16.14 7.18
N GLY A 577 11.17 16.33 7.52
CA GLY A 577 12.20 15.30 7.49
C GLY A 577 13.45 15.82 8.16
N TYR A 578 14.24 14.93 8.75
CA TYR A 578 15.46 15.28 9.47
C TYR A 578 16.59 15.65 8.51
N GLY A 579 17.06 16.91 8.58
CA GLY A 579 18.13 17.43 7.75
C GLY A 579 19.51 17.12 8.31
N LEU A 580 20.51 16.98 7.42
CA LEU A 580 21.91 16.75 7.78
C LEU A 580 22.54 17.94 8.55
N ASP A 581 21.92 19.10 8.44
CA ASP A 581 22.28 20.35 9.09
C ASP A 581 21.55 20.59 10.42
N GLY A 582 20.76 19.60 10.89
CA GLY A 582 19.96 19.68 12.10
C GLY A 582 18.71 20.54 11.96
N THR A 583 18.35 20.97 10.75
CA THR A 583 17.10 21.70 10.46
C THR A 583 16.02 20.75 9.94
N ILE A 584 14.76 21.20 9.92
CA ILE A 584 13.67 20.45 9.31
C ILE A 584 13.68 20.71 7.81
N TRP A 585 13.98 19.67 7.03
CA TRP A 585 13.90 19.73 5.58
C TRP A 585 12.48 19.45 5.09
N GLY A 586 12.22 19.75 3.80
CA GLY A 586 10.95 19.46 3.13
C GLY A 586 10.71 20.34 1.90
N GLY A 587 11.76 21.07 1.45
CA GLY A 587 11.73 21.85 0.20
C GLY A 587 13.07 21.74 -0.54
N GLU A 588 13.48 20.48 -0.85
CA GLU A 588 14.82 20.17 -1.26
C GLU A 588 14.91 19.80 -2.74
N PHE A 589 16.09 20.07 -3.30
CA PHE A 589 16.51 19.58 -4.61
C PHE A 589 17.81 18.79 -4.40
N LEU A 590 17.73 17.49 -4.65
CA LEU A 590 18.83 16.55 -4.45
C LEU A 590 19.31 16.00 -5.78
N LEU A 591 20.56 16.17 -6.11
CA LEU A 591 21.18 15.56 -7.29
C LEU A 591 21.71 14.18 -6.92
N ALA A 592 21.07 13.15 -7.45
CA ALA A 592 21.53 11.77 -7.35
C ALA A 592 22.81 11.58 -8.16
N LYS A 593 23.85 10.97 -7.56
CA LYS A 593 25.14 10.68 -8.19
C LYS A 593 25.27 9.19 -8.51
N ARG A 594 26.11 8.86 -9.49
CA ARG A 594 26.32 7.48 -9.94
C ARG A 594 26.92 6.56 -8.89
N ASP A 595 27.58 7.10 -7.88
CA ASP A 595 28.18 6.36 -6.76
C ASP A 595 27.17 6.06 -5.63
N GLY A 596 25.87 6.32 -5.81
CA GLY A 596 24.83 6.13 -4.82
C GLY A 596 24.75 7.26 -3.76
N ALA A 597 25.60 8.27 -3.86
CA ALA A 597 25.53 9.47 -3.04
C ALA A 597 24.55 10.50 -3.63
N PHE A 598 24.25 11.53 -2.86
CA PHE A 598 23.48 12.68 -3.30
C PHE A 598 24.12 14.00 -2.89
N GLU A 599 23.75 15.07 -3.58
CA GLU A 599 24.13 16.43 -3.26
C GLU A 599 22.88 17.30 -3.13
N ARG A 600 22.79 18.10 -2.06
CA ARG A 600 21.75 19.12 -1.91
C ARG A 600 22.14 20.31 -2.78
N VAL A 601 21.50 20.45 -3.94
CA VAL A 601 21.85 21.48 -4.94
C VAL A 601 21.04 22.76 -4.79
N ALA A 602 19.81 22.65 -4.24
CA ALA A 602 18.98 23.80 -3.90
C ALA A 602 18.01 23.47 -2.76
N HIS A 603 17.56 24.52 -2.05
CA HIS A 603 16.52 24.43 -1.04
C HIS A 603 15.75 25.75 -0.91
N PHE A 604 14.55 25.68 -0.28
CA PHE A 604 13.80 26.89 0.03
C PHE A 604 14.44 27.69 1.15
N ARG A 605 14.28 29.03 1.11
CA ARG A 605 14.59 29.90 2.24
C ARG A 605 13.92 29.38 3.49
N GLN A 606 14.69 29.22 4.56
CA GLN A 606 14.20 28.70 5.83
C GLN A 606 13.41 29.77 6.59
N PHE A 607 12.46 29.29 7.41
CA PHE A 607 11.72 30.11 8.37
C PHE A 607 11.47 29.30 9.66
N ARG A 608 11.13 29.96 10.76
CA ARG A 608 10.94 29.28 12.05
C ARG A 608 9.55 28.72 12.23
N LEU A 609 9.44 27.57 12.92
CA LEU A 609 8.18 26.93 13.31
C LEU A 609 7.96 27.07 14.81
N PRO A 610 7.27 28.10 15.29
CA PRO A 610 7.03 28.28 16.73
C PRO A 610 6.09 27.17 17.26
N GLY A 611 6.62 26.38 18.18
CA GLY A 611 5.93 25.22 18.76
C GLY A 611 6.26 23.88 18.07
N GLY A 612 7.21 23.83 17.13
CA GLY A 612 7.66 22.60 16.48
C GLY A 612 6.50 21.82 15.88
N ASP A 613 6.30 20.57 16.32
CA ASP A 613 5.26 19.66 15.81
C ASP A 613 3.81 20.23 15.94
N ARG A 614 3.60 21.12 16.88
CA ARG A 614 2.28 21.77 17.01
C ARG A 614 1.93 22.62 15.79
N ALA A 615 2.92 23.15 15.06
CA ALA A 615 2.71 23.89 13.83
C ALA A 615 2.11 23.03 12.71
N ILE A 616 2.20 21.71 12.79
CA ILE A 616 1.55 20.76 11.84
C ILE A 616 0.02 20.82 12.01
N LYS A 617 -0.46 20.91 13.25
CA LYS A 617 -1.89 20.98 13.59
C LYS A 617 -2.43 22.40 13.61
N GLU A 618 -1.56 23.40 13.67
CA GLU A 618 -1.91 24.82 13.75
C GLU A 618 -1.21 25.60 12.62
N PRO A 619 -1.74 25.60 11.36
CA PRO A 619 -1.25 26.33 10.20
C PRO A 619 -0.91 27.80 10.49
N CYS A 620 -1.65 28.45 11.38
CA CYS A 620 -1.41 29.81 11.82
C CYS A 620 0.00 30.04 12.42
N ARG A 621 0.59 29.01 13.01
CA ARG A 621 1.97 29.08 13.51
C ARG A 621 3.01 29.13 12.41
N SER A 622 2.77 28.35 11.34
CA SER A 622 3.61 28.42 10.12
C SER A 622 3.51 29.79 9.46
N ALA A 623 2.30 30.37 9.41
CA ALA A 623 2.09 31.73 8.91
C ALA A 623 2.84 32.78 9.72
N LEU A 624 2.79 32.72 11.05
CA LEU A 624 3.52 33.63 11.93
C LEU A 624 5.04 33.51 11.75
N GLY A 625 5.58 32.28 11.72
CA GLY A 625 7.00 32.08 11.49
C GLY A 625 7.47 32.64 10.15
N LEU A 626 6.66 32.47 9.09
CA LEU A 626 6.90 33.00 7.76
C LEU A 626 6.90 34.55 7.76
N LEU A 627 5.90 35.18 8.40
CA LEU A 627 5.78 36.63 8.53
C LEU A 627 6.96 37.21 9.37
N TYR A 628 7.32 36.56 10.45
CA TYR A 628 8.43 36.98 11.30
C TYR A 628 9.77 36.93 10.55
N GLU A 629 9.99 35.93 9.72
CA GLU A 629 11.19 35.83 8.86
C GLU A 629 11.26 36.97 7.83
N LEU A 630 10.11 37.52 7.35
CA LEU A 630 10.04 38.58 6.37
C LEU A 630 10.08 39.99 6.96
N PHE A 631 9.45 40.20 8.09
CA PHE A 631 9.13 41.51 8.63
C PHE A 631 9.64 41.75 10.06
N GLY A 632 10.25 40.74 10.67
CA GLY A 632 10.66 40.81 12.07
C GLY A 632 9.50 41.15 12.99
N GLU A 633 9.66 42.10 13.90
CA GLU A 633 8.64 42.54 14.85
C GLU A 633 7.34 43.05 14.16
N GLN A 634 7.45 43.63 12.97
CA GLN A 634 6.28 44.12 12.22
C GLN A 634 5.35 42.96 11.76
N ALA A 635 5.77 41.71 11.87
CA ALA A 635 4.92 40.55 11.58
C ALA A 635 3.60 40.57 12.37
N TRP A 636 3.59 41.15 13.55
CA TRP A 636 2.40 41.21 14.42
C TRP A 636 1.29 42.12 13.88
N ASP A 637 1.65 43.17 13.15
CA ASP A 637 0.69 44.07 12.50
C ASP A 637 -0.08 43.33 11.38
N PHE A 638 0.62 42.49 10.61
CA PHE A 638 -0.01 41.63 9.59
C PHE A 638 -0.83 40.51 10.20
N SER A 639 -0.38 39.92 11.31
CA SER A 639 -1.05 38.79 11.97
C SER A 639 -2.42 39.13 12.51
N GLN A 640 -2.66 40.39 12.95
CA GLN A 640 -3.95 40.85 13.47
C GLN A 640 -5.08 40.72 12.45
N GLN A 641 -4.77 40.82 11.16
CA GLN A 641 -5.74 40.76 10.06
C GLN A 641 -5.93 39.35 9.48
N THR A 642 -4.95 38.48 9.65
CA THR A 642 -4.83 37.23 8.90
C THR A 642 -4.83 35.96 9.76
N VAL A 643 -4.56 36.08 11.06
CA VAL A 643 -4.36 34.93 11.95
C VAL A 643 -5.25 35.04 13.19
N ASP A 644 -6.11 34.05 13.40
CA ASP A 644 -7.01 33.96 14.55
C ASP A 644 -6.28 33.34 15.75
N LEU A 645 -5.73 34.20 16.63
CA LEU A 645 -5.01 33.82 17.84
C LEU A 645 -5.48 34.61 19.04
N SER A 646 -5.54 33.97 20.23
CA SER A 646 -5.76 34.67 21.46
C SER A 646 -4.55 35.56 21.82
N GLU A 647 -4.75 36.64 22.56
CA GLU A 647 -3.67 37.54 23.02
C GLU A 647 -2.62 36.77 23.85
N LYS A 648 -3.05 35.75 24.60
CA LYS A 648 -2.14 34.89 25.38
C LYS A 648 -1.28 34.05 24.46
N ASP A 649 -1.85 33.44 23.40
CA ASP A 649 -1.10 32.63 22.44
C ASP A 649 -0.12 33.51 21.65
N LYS A 650 -0.54 34.74 21.30
CA LYS A 650 0.31 35.72 20.63
C LYS A 650 1.56 36.02 21.44
N SER A 651 1.41 36.44 22.68
CA SER A 651 2.54 36.79 23.55
C SER A 651 3.49 35.61 23.76
N LEU A 652 2.97 34.38 23.83
CA LEU A 652 3.77 33.18 23.93
C LEU A 652 4.57 32.94 22.64
N LEU A 653 3.94 33.03 21.48
CA LEU A 653 4.55 32.79 20.18
C LEU A 653 5.60 33.84 19.84
N GLU A 654 5.37 35.10 20.23
CA GLU A 654 6.31 36.20 20.15
C GLU A 654 7.62 35.86 20.90
N GLN A 655 7.49 35.49 22.18
CA GLN A 655 8.65 35.07 22.97
C GLN A 655 9.40 33.87 22.38
N MET A 656 8.66 32.92 21.80
CA MET A 656 9.26 31.74 21.17
C MET A 656 10.10 32.14 19.95
N LEU A 657 9.59 33.04 19.11
CA LEU A 657 10.28 33.53 17.91
C LEU A 657 11.48 34.41 18.26
N GLU A 658 11.30 35.40 19.15
CA GLU A 658 12.38 36.30 19.58
C GLU A 658 13.55 35.57 20.26
N LYS A 659 13.20 34.65 21.20
CA LYS A 659 14.20 33.89 21.97
C LYS A 659 14.64 32.60 21.27
N GLN A 660 14.06 32.29 20.13
CA GLN A 660 14.30 31.06 19.33
C GLN A 660 14.10 29.76 20.14
N ILE A 661 13.13 29.76 21.06
CA ILE A 661 12.84 28.63 21.94
C ILE A 661 11.73 27.79 21.30
N ASN A 662 11.97 26.48 21.16
CA ASN A 662 11.04 25.55 20.50
C ASN A 662 10.47 26.09 19.16
N ALA A 663 11.37 26.70 18.38
CA ALA A 663 11.08 27.30 17.08
C ALA A 663 12.15 26.86 16.06
N PRO A 664 12.16 25.56 15.68
CA PRO A 664 13.15 25.03 14.73
C PRO A 664 13.03 25.71 13.37
N LEU A 665 14.14 25.76 12.65
CA LEU A 665 14.18 26.25 11.27
C LEU A 665 13.69 25.15 10.32
N THR A 666 12.93 25.58 9.30
CA THR A 666 12.43 24.66 8.27
C THR A 666 12.53 25.25 6.86
N SER A 667 12.86 24.41 5.89
CA SER A 667 12.72 24.66 4.44
C SER A 667 11.45 24.04 3.85
N SER A 668 10.56 23.46 4.68
CA SER A 668 9.44 22.65 4.24
C SER A 668 8.44 23.41 3.38
N VAL A 669 8.17 22.87 2.18
CA VAL A 669 7.10 23.33 1.29
C VAL A 669 5.72 22.97 1.86
N GLY A 670 5.58 21.84 2.54
CA GLY A 670 4.33 21.49 3.24
C GLY A 670 3.94 22.54 4.29
N ARG A 671 4.92 23.04 5.07
CA ARG A 671 4.69 24.14 6.03
C ARG A 671 4.40 25.48 5.33
N LEU A 672 4.99 25.70 4.14
CA LEU A 672 4.67 26.86 3.31
C LEU A 672 3.21 26.81 2.79
N PHE A 673 2.70 25.64 2.39
CA PHE A 673 1.28 25.43 2.07
C PHE A 673 0.38 25.78 3.24
N ASP A 674 0.71 25.31 4.44
CA ASP A 674 -0.05 25.60 5.65
C ASP A 674 -0.07 27.10 5.95
N ALA A 675 1.10 27.75 5.86
CA ALA A 675 1.23 29.20 6.06
C ALA A 675 0.32 29.99 5.08
N VAL A 676 0.39 29.65 3.80
CA VAL A 676 -0.44 30.33 2.78
C VAL A 676 -1.93 30.09 3.01
N ALA A 677 -2.35 28.87 3.32
CA ALA A 677 -3.74 28.57 3.63
C ALA A 677 -4.26 29.37 4.84
N SER A 678 -3.41 29.55 5.85
CA SER A 678 -3.73 30.40 7.01
C SER A 678 -3.83 31.88 6.63
N LEU A 679 -2.84 32.41 5.90
CA LEU A 679 -2.79 33.84 5.50
C LEU A 679 -3.99 34.28 4.66
N ILE A 680 -4.54 33.38 3.85
CA ILE A 680 -5.73 33.69 3.03
C ILE A 680 -7.05 33.27 3.69
N GLY A 681 -7.02 32.92 4.98
CA GLY A 681 -8.22 32.66 5.78
C GLY A 681 -8.90 31.32 5.54
N LEU A 682 -8.26 30.35 4.86
CA LEU A 682 -8.88 29.04 4.60
C LEU A 682 -8.84 28.14 5.85
N ARG A 683 -7.68 28.04 6.52
CA ARG A 683 -7.50 27.10 7.63
C ARG A 683 -6.51 27.61 8.68
N GLN A 684 -6.99 27.78 9.92
CA GLN A 684 -6.14 28.19 11.05
C GLN A 684 -5.69 27.00 11.92
N ARG A 685 -6.55 25.98 12.00
CA ARG A 685 -6.28 24.71 12.71
C ARG A 685 -6.71 23.54 11.85
N ALA A 686 -5.88 22.53 11.74
CA ALA A 686 -6.14 21.32 10.98
C ALA A 686 -6.61 20.18 11.89
N SER A 687 -7.66 19.48 11.46
CA SER A 687 -8.18 18.27 12.11
C SER A 687 -7.43 16.99 11.69
N PHE A 688 -6.65 17.06 10.62
CA PHE A 688 -5.80 15.97 10.12
C PHE A 688 -4.65 16.53 9.29
N GLU A 689 -3.59 15.77 9.16
CA GLU A 689 -2.37 16.15 8.43
C GLU A 689 -2.66 16.48 6.95
N GLY A 690 -2.08 17.57 6.45
CA GLY A 690 -2.23 18.03 5.06
C GLY A 690 -3.58 18.65 4.72
N GLN A 691 -4.49 18.84 5.68
CA GLN A 691 -5.81 19.42 5.43
C GLN A 691 -5.74 20.83 4.83
N ALA A 692 -4.88 21.68 5.37
CA ALA A 692 -4.73 23.06 4.90
C ALA A 692 -4.24 23.10 3.44
N ALA A 693 -3.24 22.27 3.11
CA ALA A 693 -2.72 22.13 1.76
C ALA A 693 -3.77 21.61 0.78
N MET A 694 -4.60 20.63 1.20
CA MET A 694 -5.71 20.13 0.38
C MET A 694 -6.76 21.19 0.14
N GLU A 695 -7.18 21.95 1.16
CA GLU A 695 -8.17 23.02 0.99
C GLU A 695 -7.64 24.14 0.09
N LEU A 696 -6.34 24.43 0.14
CA LEU A 696 -5.70 25.35 -0.76
C LEU A 696 -5.72 24.85 -2.21
N GLU A 697 -5.46 23.54 -2.46
CA GLU A 697 -5.63 22.94 -3.79
C GLU A 697 -7.07 23.07 -4.27
N PHE A 698 -8.07 22.81 -3.42
CA PHE A 698 -9.47 22.79 -3.78
C PHE A 698 -10.05 24.20 -4.03
N ALA A 699 -9.55 25.20 -3.33
CA ALA A 699 -9.95 26.60 -3.50
C ALA A 699 -9.55 27.18 -4.85
N ARG A 700 -8.55 26.59 -5.51
CA ARG A 700 -7.93 27.09 -6.74
C ARG A 700 -8.96 27.39 -7.84
N GLN A 701 -8.89 28.62 -8.37
CA GLN A 701 -9.64 29.01 -9.56
C GLN A 701 -8.99 28.40 -10.82
N LEU A 702 -9.81 27.83 -11.68
CA LEU A 702 -9.40 27.34 -13.00
C LEU A 702 -8.91 28.49 -13.88
N ASP A 703 -8.32 28.46 -14.92
CA ASP A 703 -8.00 29.49 -15.92
C ASP A 703 -7.04 30.62 -15.49
N VAL A 704 -6.57 30.64 -14.23
CA VAL A 704 -5.52 31.57 -13.79
C VAL A 704 -4.16 31.00 -14.16
N ARG A 705 -3.40 31.71 -15.00
CA ARG A 705 -2.06 31.32 -15.46
C ARG A 705 -0.93 32.10 -14.83
N ASP A 706 -1.25 33.27 -14.24
CA ASP A 706 -0.28 34.12 -13.58
C ASP A 706 0.38 33.38 -12.40
N ALA A 707 1.62 33.76 -12.11
CA ALA A 707 2.43 33.24 -11.01
C ALA A 707 3.00 34.40 -10.20
N TYR A 708 3.15 34.21 -8.89
CA TYR A 708 3.88 35.18 -8.06
C TYR A 708 5.38 35.16 -8.35
N SER A 709 6.03 36.29 -8.13
CA SER A 709 7.48 36.45 -8.31
C SER A 709 8.27 35.72 -7.20
N PHE A 710 9.44 35.23 -7.55
CA PHE A 710 10.39 34.66 -6.60
C PHE A 710 11.82 34.96 -7.02
N ARG A 711 12.80 34.73 -6.15
CA ARG A 711 14.19 34.90 -6.44
C ARG A 711 14.98 33.62 -6.14
N ILE A 712 16.03 33.37 -6.89
CA ILE A 712 17.00 32.30 -6.59
C ILE A 712 18.35 32.94 -6.32
N ASP A 713 18.77 32.89 -5.05
CA ASP A 713 20.07 33.34 -4.62
C ASP A 713 21.12 32.31 -5.03
N GLN A 714 22.20 32.76 -5.63
CA GLN A 714 23.31 31.92 -6.04
C GLN A 714 24.10 31.46 -4.81
N GLY A 715 24.49 30.20 -4.80
CA GLY A 715 25.22 29.57 -3.70
C GLY A 715 25.34 28.07 -3.93
N THR A 716 26.00 27.37 -3.04
CA THR A 716 26.10 25.91 -3.01
C THR A 716 25.73 25.45 -1.60
N PRO A 717 24.47 25.00 -1.39
CA PRO A 717 23.33 24.92 -2.33
C PRO A 717 22.71 26.30 -2.68
N MET A 718 22.00 26.38 -3.81
CA MET A 718 21.19 27.55 -4.17
C MET A 718 20.02 27.72 -3.19
N LYS A 719 19.60 28.97 -2.95
CA LYS A 719 18.48 29.26 -2.06
C LYS A 719 17.31 29.87 -2.85
N ILE A 720 16.14 29.24 -2.79
CA ILE A 720 14.90 29.72 -3.38
C ILE A 720 14.24 30.68 -2.38
N ASP A 721 14.28 31.99 -2.67
CA ASP A 721 13.67 33.00 -1.83
C ASP A 721 12.23 33.25 -2.23
N TRP A 722 11.32 32.79 -1.41
CA TRP A 722 9.85 32.97 -1.52
C TRP A 722 9.38 34.37 -1.04
N GLY A 723 10.27 35.20 -0.52
CA GLY A 723 9.93 36.51 0.05
C GLY A 723 9.13 37.42 -0.91
N PRO A 724 9.53 37.58 -2.18
CA PRO A 724 8.74 38.35 -3.13
C PRO A 724 7.32 37.80 -3.30
N MET A 725 7.18 36.47 -3.45
CA MET A 725 5.89 35.78 -3.57
C MET A 725 4.95 36.11 -2.41
N ILE A 726 5.43 36.02 -1.17
CA ILE A 726 4.59 36.28 0.01
C ILE A 726 4.20 37.75 0.11
N ARG A 727 5.08 38.70 -0.27
CA ARG A 727 4.73 40.14 -0.30
C ARG A 727 3.63 40.44 -1.30
N GLU A 728 3.70 39.86 -2.50
CA GLU A 728 2.66 40.00 -3.53
C GLU A 728 1.34 39.36 -3.08
N LEU A 729 1.42 38.16 -2.46
CA LEU A 729 0.27 37.46 -1.91
C LEU A 729 -0.43 38.31 -0.83
N LEU A 730 0.29 38.90 0.10
CA LEU A 730 -0.27 39.77 1.15
C LEU A 730 -0.88 41.04 0.53
N ALA A 731 -0.32 41.58 -0.53
CA ALA A 731 -0.91 42.69 -1.27
C ALA A 731 -2.24 42.28 -1.96
N ASP A 732 -2.34 41.06 -2.50
CA ASP A 732 -3.58 40.52 -3.05
C ASP A 732 -4.64 40.30 -1.92
N VAL A 733 -4.25 39.80 -0.76
CA VAL A 733 -5.13 39.70 0.41
C VAL A 733 -5.64 41.08 0.83
N GLY A 734 -4.77 42.07 0.88
CA GLY A 734 -5.15 43.47 1.19
C GLY A 734 -6.11 44.08 0.15
N ARG A 735 -6.00 43.70 -1.13
CA ARG A 735 -6.94 44.07 -2.20
C ARG A 735 -8.23 43.24 -2.19
N LYS A 736 -8.38 42.30 -1.28
CA LYS A 736 -9.49 41.33 -1.17
C LYS A 736 -9.66 40.49 -2.45
N GLU A 737 -8.53 40.13 -3.07
CA GLU A 737 -8.54 39.20 -4.18
C GLU A 737 -9.08 37.82 -3.70
N SER A 738 -9.73 37.09 -4.59
CA SER A 738 -10.32 35.82 -4.25
C SER A 738 -9.25 34.80 -3.80
N SER A 739 -9.55 34.01 -2.78
CA SER A 739 -8.66 32.93 -2.33
C SER A 739 -8.34 31.94 -3.44
N GLY A 740 -9.24 31.80 -4.43
CA GLY A 740 -9.06 30.95 -5.60
C GLY A 740 -7.98 31.45 -6.57
N VAL A 741 -7.92 32.75 -6.83
CA VAL A 741 -6.88 33.38 -7.65
C VAL A 741 -5.53 33.32 -6.93
N ILE A 742 -5.52 33.63 -5.64
CA ILE A 742 -4.29 33.59 -4.82
C ILE A 742 -3.72 32.15 -4.80
N SER A 743 -4.57 31.16 -4.57
CA SER A 743 -4.17 29.75 -4.60
C SER A 743 -3.58 29.34 -5.95
N ALA A 744 -4.21 29.75 -7.06
CA ALA A 744 -3.72 29.43 -8.40
C ALA A 744 -2.34 30.05 -8.66
N LYS A 745 -2.15 31.34 -8.37
CA LYS A 745 -0.86 32.04 -8.52
C LYS A 745 0.24 31.40 -7.68
N PHE A 746 -0.09 30.99 -6.44
CA PHE A 746 0.84 30.31 -5.54
C PHE A 746 1.32 28.96 -6.11
N HIS A 747 0.39 28.10 -6.54
CA HIS A 747 0.72 26.82 -7.15
C HIS A 747 1.54 26.99 -8.44
N ASN A 748 1.18 27.98 -9.27
CA ASN A 748 1.92 28.29 -10.48
C ASN A 748 3.36 28.71 -10.16
N ALA A 749 3.55 29.56 -9.15
CA ALA A 749 4.88 30.00 -8.72
C ALA A 749 5.75 28.82 -8.26
N LEU A 750 5.17 27.89 -7.49
CA LEU A 750 5.87 26.67 -7.07
C LEU A 750 6.29 25.81 -8.29
N ALA A 751 5.43 25.64 -9.27
CA ALA A 751 5.77 24.89 -10.48
C ALA A 751 6.92 25.58 -11.28
N GLU A 752 6.89 26.91 -11.40
CA GLU A 752 7.96 27.65 -12.07
C GLU A 752 9.29 27.61 -11.29
N MET A 753 9.26 27.59 -9.94
CA MET A 753 10.45 27.38 -9.13
C MET A 753 11.15 26.05 -9.46
N ILE A 754 10.37 24.97 -9.63
CA ILE A 754 10.90 23.65 -10.04
C ILE A 754 11.58 23.77 -11.40
N VAL A 755 10.92 24.39 -12.37
CA VAL A 755 11.44 24.53 -13.74
C VAL A 755 12.72 25.32 -13.78
N VAL A 756 12.76 26.46 -13.08
CA VAL A 756 13.96 27.33 -13.09
C VAL A 756 15.17 26.65 -12.45
N VAL A 757 14.96 25.92 -11.33
CA VAL A 757 16.04 25.15 -10.69
C VAL A 757 16.49 24.01 -11.60
N ALA A 758 15.57 23.21 -12.16
CA ALA A 758 15.92 22.12 -13.05
C ALA A 758 16.75 22.58 -14.27
N LYS A 759 16.37 23.69 -14.89
CA LYS A 759 17.15 24.31 -15.99
C LYS A 759 18.53 24.75 -15.57
N LYS A 760 18.70 25.32 -14.37
CA LYS A 760 20.01 25.76 -13.85
C LYS A 760 20.93 24.58 -13.56
N ILE A 761 20.40 23.47 -13.05
CA ILE A 761 21.17 22.23 -12.80
C ILE A 761 21.50 21.54 -14.12
N GLY A 762 20.58 21.54 -15.11
CA GLY A 762 20.82 20.99 -16.44
C GLY A 762 20.73 19.47 -16.53
N GLU A 763 20.22 18.80 -15.47
CA GLU A 763 20.01 17.35 -15.50
C GLU A 763 18.73 17.01 -16.26
N GLN A 764 18.82 16.02 -17.17
CA GLN A 764 17.70 15.63 -18.04
C GLN A 764 16.58 14.87 -17.33
N ASN A 765 16.92 14.06 -16.33
CA ASN A 765 15.98 13.26 -15.56
C ASN A 765 15.58 14.01 -14.30
N VAL A 766 14.29 14.33 -14.17
CA VAL A 766 13.72 15.03 -13.00
C VAL A 766 12.73 14.10 -12.32
N VAL A 767 12.90 13.88 -11.03
CA VAL A 767 12.07 13.03 -10.19
C VAL A 767 11.28 13.89 -9.22
N LEU A 768 9.96 13.80 -9.22
CA LEU A 768 9.04 14.50 -8.32
C LEU A 768 8.58 13.55 -7.21
N THR A 769 8.88 13.85 -5.94
CA THR A 769 8.62 12.99 -4.78
C THR A 769 8.39 13.80 -3.51
N GLY A 770 7.88 13.14 -2.45
CA GLY A 770 7.46 13.77 -1.21
C GLY A 770 5.96 14.06 -1.18
N GLY A 771 5.40 14.22 0.03
CA GLY A 771 3.96 14.33 0.26
C GLY A 771 3.26 15.47 -0.49
N CYS A 772 3.97 16.56 -0.81
CA CYS A 772 3.41 17.69 -1.56
C CYS A 772 2.98 17.31 -2.99
N PHE A 773 3.59 16.28 -3.59
CA PHE A 773 3.22 15.81 -4.93
C PHE A 773 1.97 14.93 -4.98
N GLN A 774 1.31 14.70 -3.85
CA GLN A 774 -0.08 14.22 -3.81
C GLN A 774 -1.07 15.29 -4.31
N ASN A 775 -0.69 16.55 -4.30
CA ASN A 775 -1.44 17.66 -4.89
C ASN A 775 -1.46 17.48 -6.42
N ARG A 776 -2.66 17.21 -6.95
CA ARG A 776 -2.85 16.91 -8.37
C ARG A 776 -2.43 18.05 -9.25
N TYR A 777 -2.88 19.26 -8.90
CA TYR A 777 -2.60 20.43 -9.74
C TYR A 777 -1.12 20.78 -9.79
N LEU A 778 -0.46 20.80 -8.62
CA LEU A 778 0.99 21.04 -8.56
C LEU A 778 1.75 20.05 -9.43
N THR A 779 1.44 18.76 -9.28
CA THR A 779 2.11 17.70 -10.03
C THR A 779 1.84 17.79 -11.53
N GLU A 780 0.58 17.94 -11.94
CA GLU A 780 0.21 18.06 -13.36
C GLU A 780 0.85 19.32 -13.99
N ARG A 781 0.87 20.44 -13.27
CA ARG A 781 1.47 21.70 -13.74
C ARG A 781 3.00 21.57 -13.86
N ALA A 782 3.67 21.04 -12.83
CA ALA A 782 5.12 20.84 -12.85
C ALA A 782 5.54 19.88 -13.99
N VAL A 783 4.83 18.76 -14.16
CA VAL A 783 5.08 17.81 -15.26
C VAL A 783 4.91 18.46 -16.62
N ALA A 784 3.84 19.22 -16.81
CA ALA A 784 3.60 19.92 -18.09
C ALA A 784 4.72 20.92 -18.39
N ARG A 785 5.06 21.79 -17.44
CA ARG A 785 6.07 22.82 -17.59
C ARG A 785 7.48 22.26 -17.82
N LEU A 786 7.87 21.23 -17.09
CA LEU A 786 9.17 20.56 -17.27
C LEU A 786 9.27 19.88 -18.65
N ARG A 787 8.17 19.29 -19.13
CA ARG A 787 8.13 18.69 -20.48
C ARG A 787 8.23 19.74 -21.59
N GLU A 788 7.66 20.91 -21.41
CA GLU A 788 7.82 22.05 -22.33
C GLU A 788 9.29 22.48 -22.47
N GLU A 789 10.08 22.28 -21.42
CA GLU A 789 11.55 22.51 -21.41
C GLU A 789 12.35 21.29 -21.87
N ASN A 790 11.70 20.27 -22.45
CA ASN A 790 12.28 19.02 -22.94
C ASN A 790 12.96 18.15 -21.87
N LEU A 791 12.55 18.25 -20.61
CA LEU A 791 13.03 17.43 -19.51
C LEU A 791 12.20 16.15 -19.37
N ARG A 792 12.83 15.06 -18.94
CA ARG A 792 12.17 13.79 -18.64
C ARG A 792 11.71 13.77 -17.19
N VAL A 793 10.39 13.70 -16.97
CA VAL A 793 9.79 13.82 -15.64
C VAL A 793 9.19 12.52 -15.19
N TYR A 794 9.51 12.14 -13.96
CA TYR A 794 9.08 10.90 -13.31
C TYR A 794 8.43 11.23 -11.97
N TRP A 795 7.42 10.46 -11.60
CA TRP A 795 6.72 10.55 -10.33
C TRP A 795 6.20 9.17 -9.92
N HIS A 796 5.73 9.06 -8.68
CA HIS A 796 5.28 7.79 -8.11
C HIS A 796 4.00 7.23 -8.77
N GLN A 797 3.90 5.90 -8.81
CA GLN A 797 2.76 5.15 -9.31
C GLN A 797 2.38 3.99 -8.39
N GLN A 798 3.27 3.03 -8.16
CA GLN A 798 3.05 1.81 -7.40
C GLN A 798 3.29 1.99 -5.90
N ILE A 799 4.06 3.00 -5.54
CA ILE A 799 4.36 3.35 -4.16
C ILE A 799 3.87 4.78 -3.86
N ALA A 800 3.53 5.06 -2.61
CA ALA A 800 3.08 6.39 -2.22
C ALA A 800 4.22 7.42 -2.27
N PRO A 801 3.98 8.65 -2.74
CA PRO A 801 4.98 9.71 -2.72
C PRO A 801 5.28 10.23 -1.30
N ASN A 802 4.39 9.95 -0.33
CA ASN A 802 4.56 10.28 1.08
C ASN A 802 5.41 9.22 1.82
N ASP A 803 5.50 9.32 3.14
CA ASP A 803 6.31 8.45 4.01
C ASP A 803 6.03 6.95 3.84
N GLY A 804 4.86 6.57 3.28
CA GLY A 804 4.57 5.19 2.90
C GLY A 804 5.54 4.61 1.85
N GLY A 805 6.31 5.45 1.16
CA GLY A 805 7.35 5.04 0.21
C GLY A 805 8.76 4.93 0.81
N ILE A 806 8.99 5.44 2.01
CA ILE A 806 10.32 5.55 2.63
C ILE A 806 11.01 4.19 2.78
N ALA A 807 10.29 3.15 3.19
CA ALA A 807 10.90 1.82 3.37
C ALA A 807 11.49 1.28 2.05
N LEU A 808 10.81 1.48 0.91
CA LEU A 808 11.37 1.14 -0.40
C LEU A 808 12.68 1.90 -0.65
N GLY A 809 12.66 3.22 -0.43
CA GLY A 809 13.83 4.06 -0.65
C GLY A 809 15.00 3.73 0.26
N GLN A 810 14.74 3.42 1.52
CA GLN A 810 15.75 2.95 2.47
C GLN A 810 16.43 1.66 1.99
N ALA A 811 15.62 0.67 1.57
CA ALA A 811 16.14 -0.60 1.05
C ALA A 811 16.99 -0.41 -0.21
N VAL A 812 16.59 0.50 -1.10
CA VAL A 812 17.32 0.86 -2.32
C VAL A 812 18.61 1.59 -2.00
N ALA A 813 18.54 2.67 -1.22
CA ALA A 813 19.70 3.48 -0.87
C ALA A 813 20.78 2.66 -0.11
N ALA A 814 20.35 1.80 0.83
CA ALA A 814 21.25 0.87 1.52
C ALA A 814 21.90 -0.11 0.51
N SER A 815 21.17 -0.60 -0.49
CA SER A 815 21.70 -1.52 -1.49
C SER A 815 22.71 -0.87 -2.46
N TRP A 816 22.75 0.44 -2.58
CA TRP A 816 23.73 1.15 -3.38
C TRP A 816 25.08 1.34 -2.65
N ARG A 817 25.08 1.26 -1.31
CA ARG A 817 26.27 1.43 -0.47
C ARG A 817 26.92 0.12 -0.03
N THR A 818 26.17 -0.99 -0.07
CA THR A 818 26.64 -2.35 0.28
C THR A 818 26.93 -3.18 -0.97
#